data_cbc2bb3c63e520d7983079b3609e12f7
#
_entry.id   cbc2bb3c63e520d7983079b3609e12f7
#
_cell.length_a   1.000
_cell.length_b   1.000
_cell.length_c   1.000
_cell.angle_alpha   90.00
_cell.angle_beta   90.00
_cell.angle_gamma   90.00
#
_symmetry.space_group_name_H-M   'P 1'
#
loop_
_entity.id
_entity.type
_entity.pdbx_description
1 polymer ?
#
loop_
_entity_poly.entity_id
_entity_poly.type
_entity_poly.pdbx_seq_one_letter_code
_entity_poly.pdbx_strand_id
1 'polypeptide(L)'
;MTYYHMAPVLEQDIQKTLPHGLAHVVISRWQRTANPATGLADLAAPVRADRDAFRALKAVQNLHLPDGLDLEADNETVEARAQALAAKFEQKEMLGMGYKHMMDAADKEGIRSAEVFEQQLRKIAKAAESGDDELLAEGIAGIKGRLKEKKWWKRQLYKFLYRAFEAVMRECGMVHRRAGLYISSEAFKRFEQRKLKARAFFEQAEAICEETGESFVLAELWEHSMANPAIRRMELMTRMRGFDEISRVHGHYGCMVTLTCPSRFHKKLSKNSADNPKFDGSTPRDGADYLQKVWTQIRANLGRAGIRIYGFRVAEPHHDATPHWHLLLFMEQAHKETFRRVVAKYGCRADREELGLHYFETDKERTAEAKRRQEAILRESGKKICLTQLKAAMKTEDEFWENYSFRFWQKSRASARVDFKDIDPAKGCAAAYLAKYVSKNIDGLTNSGESMGDDDEAEPGTSAAETAKRVGAWASQWGIRQFQQIGGVPVTLYRELRRVHVDAEDSLLYRAVHAADQGDWGKFVALLGGEDYAFVKRADLPLALYKEETDERNQYGEEKAAILRGVVELETGEYLISRKKEWVLKYGGSAAAWTRVNNCTKISEADLAAVSDTITYKIPATPEEIEQTLAACEEIDDLPNWDILPDESWDFDLYGFDGEEQGKGRLKKADQDKIIAAAREAADAAHQKSLDIWKFKDYMRRLDGLRMVKPLTDDTPVIKQQRRQRYQPRPRVWTVDDVLARGQELLAKIGEELEKLD
;
A
#
# COMPACT_ATOMS: atom_id res chain seq x y z
N MET A 1 38.03 -20.82 -15.73
CA MET A 1 37.02 -20.21 -14.84
C MET A 1 36.50 -21.30 -13.92
N THR A 2 36.55 -21.10 -12.62
CA THR A 2 35.95 -22.03 -11.66
C THR A 2 34.45 -21.80 -11.69
N TYR A 3 33.67 -22.80 -12.13
CA TYR A 3 32.22 -22.75 -12.11
C TYR A 3 31.72 -23.28 -10.77
N TYR A 4 30.93 -22.53 -10.05
CA TYR A 4 30.37 -22.91 -8.76
C TYR A 4 29.04 -23.65 -8.96
N HIS A 5 28.84 -24.74 -8.24
CA HIS A 5 27.60 -25.50 -8.18
C HIS A 5 26.94 -25.29 -6.81
N MET A 6 25.62 -25.25 -6.82
CA MET A 6 24.87 -25.22 -5.55
C MET A 6 25.12 -26.50 -4.75
N ALA A 7 25.20 -26.37 -3.44
CA ALA A 7 25.33 -27.55 -2.59
C ALA A 7 24.07 -28.45 -2.75
N PRO A 8 24.25 -29.78 -2.96
CA PRO A 8 23.11 -30.70 -3.20
C PRO A 8 22.04 -30.64 -2.10
N VAL A 9 22.43 -30.46 -0.85
CA VAL A 9 21.51 -30.33 0.30
C VAL A 9 20.64 -29.09 0.17
N LEU A 10 21.23 -27.95 -0.23
CA LEU A 10 20.49 -26.70 -0.42
C LEU A 10 19.51 -26.82 -1.60
N GLU A 11 19.96 -27.45 -2.69
CA GLU A 11 19.11 -27.66 -3.86
C GLU A 11 17.92 -28.58 -3.53
N GLN A 12 18.14 -29.67 -2.81
CA GLN A 12 17.09 -30.55 -2.34
C GLN A 12 16.11 -29.84 -1.39
N ASP A 13 16.62 -29.03 -0.45
CA ASP A 13 15.76 -28.26 0.44
C ASP A 13 14.90 -27.25 -0.31
N ILE A 14 15.44 -26.60 -1.35
CA ILE A 14 14.70 -25.72 -2.24
C ILE A 14 13.60 -26.50 -2.97
N GLN A 15 13.95 -27.59 -3.64
CA GLN A 15 13.02 -28.39 -4.43
C GLN A 15 11.91 -29.04 -3.58
N LYS A 16 12.20 -29.36 -2.33
CA LYS A 16 11.24 -29.94 -1.37
C LYS A 16 10.30 -28.91 -0.76
N THR A 17 10.78 -27.69 -0.53
CA THR A 17 10.07 -26.66 0.26
C THR A 17 9.32 -25.69 -0.63
N LEU A 18 9.84 -25.40 -1.83
CA LEU A 18 9.25 -24.41 -2.74
C LEU A 18 8.43 -25.09 -3.83
N PRO A 19 7.33 -24.48 -4.29
CA PRO A 19 6.65 -24.88 -5.51
C PRO A 19 7.62 -24.95 -6.70
N HIS A 20 7.32 -25.79 -7.68
CA HIS A 20 8.28 -26.13 -8.75
C HIS A 20 8.78 -24.90 -9.52
N GLY A 21 7.91 -24.01 -9.92
CA GLY A 21 8.28 -22.79 -10.65
C GLY A 21 9.12 -21.85 -9.82
N LEU A 22 8.76 -21.65 -8.53
CA LEU A 22 9.52 -20.81 -7.60
C LEU A 22 10.88 -21.42 -7.28
N ALA A 23 10.96 -22.75 -7.09
CA ALA A 23 12.22 -23.48 -6.91
C ALA A 23 13.17 -23.24 -8.09
N HIS A 24 12.66 -23.36 -9.32
CA HIS A 24 13.42 -23.08 -10.55
C HIS A 24 13.94 -21.63 -10.60
N VAL A 25 13.12 -20.65 -10.23
CA VAL A 25 13.53 -19.23 -10.17
C VAL A 25 14.67 -19.03 -9.18
N VAL A 26 14.56 -19.60 -7.97
CA VAL A 26 15.58 -19.49 -6.91
C VAL A 26 16.89 -20.16 -7.35
N ILE A 27 16.84 -21.35 -7.90
CA ILE A 27 18.02 -22.09 -8.38
C ILE A 27 18.70 -21.33 -9.55
N SER A 28 17.92 -20.88 -10.55
CA SER A 28 18.44 -20.09 -11.67
C SER A 28 19.05 -18.76 -11.22
N ARG A 29 18.48 -18.13 -10.21
CA ARG A 29 19.03 -16.92 -9.60
C ARG A 29 20.32 -17.21 -8.88
N TRP A 30 20.38 -18.30 -8.11
CA TRP A 30 21.59 -18.74 -7.44
C TRP A 30 22.74 -18.93 -8.46
N GLN A 31 22.49 -19.67 -9.54
CA GLN A 31 23.48 -19.93 -10.59
C GLN A 31 24.03 -18.64 -11.18
N ARG A 32 23.17 -17.68 -11.51
CA ARG A 32 23.59 -16.37 -12.04
C ARG A 32 24.36 -15.52 -11.05
N THR A 33 24.01 -15.60 -9.75
CA THR A 33 24.68 -14.85 -8.69
C THR A 33 26.02 -15.43 -8.34
N ALA A 34 26.13 -16.77 -8.27
CA ALA A 34 27.36 -17.47 -7.97
C ALA A 34 28.37 -17.45 -9.11
N ASN A 35 27.87 -17.38 -10.36
CA ASN A 35 28.68 -17.44 -11.59
C ASN A 35 28.42 -16.18 -12.47
N PRO A 36 28.88 -15.00 -12.05
CA PRO A 36 28.66 -13.78 -12.83
C PRO A 36 29.40 -13.84 -14.18
N ALA A 37 28.75 -13.39 -15.24
CA ALA A 37 29.29 -13.41 -16.61
C ALA A 37 30.54 -12.53 -16.81
N THR A 38 30.89 -11.68 -15.84
CA THR A 38 32.00 -10.70 -15.93
C THR A 38 33.38 -11.30 -15.88
N GLY A 39 33.51 -12.60 -15.68
CA GLY A 39 34.81 -13.32 -15.72
C GLY A 39 35.79 -13.02 -14.56
N LEU A 40 35.48 -12.06 -13.71
CA LEU A 40 36.24 -11.79 -12.50
C LEU A 40 35.85 -12.79 -11.40
N ALA A 41 36.83 -13.48 -10.83
CA ALA A 41 36.61 -14.42 -9.74
C ALA A 41 36.17 -13.67 -8.47
N ASP A 42 34.87 -13.64 -8.21
CA ASP A 42 34.31 -13.13 -6.96
C ASP A 42 34.08 -14.28 -6.00
N LEU A 43 35.04 -14.53 -5.13
CA LEU A 43 34.98 -15.60 -4.12
C LEU A 43 33.81 -15.46 -3.14
N ALA A 44 33.23 -14.29 -3.01
CA ALA A 44 32.07 -14.04 -2.15
C ALA A 44 30.73 -14.26 -2.88
N ALA A 45 30.74 -14.44 -4.21
CA ALA A 45 29.53 -14.62 -5.00
C ALA A 45 28.70 -15.86 -4.60
N PRO A 46 29.31 -17.07 -4.41
CA PRO A 46 28.55 -18.23 -3.96
C PRO A 46 27.94 -18.04 -2.56
N VAL A 47 28.68 -17.43 -1.65
CA VAL A 47 28.15 -17.15 -0.27
C VAL A 47 26.95 -16.19 -0.30
N ARG A 48 26.97 -15.20 -1.21
CA ARG A 48 25.81 -14.33 -1.40
C ARG A 48 24.62 -15.08 -2.01
N ALA A 49 24.89 -15.94 -2.98
CA ALA A 49 23.88 -16.77 -3.63
C ALA A 49 23.22 -17.74 -2.64
N ASP A 50 24.01 -18.42 -1.79
CA ASP A 50 23.52 -19.31 -0.73
C ASP A 50 22.63 -18.54 0.25
N ARG A 51 23.08 -17.36 0.68
CA ARG A 51 22.31 -16.51 1.60
C ARG A 51 20.96 -16.08 1.03
N ASP A 52 20.93 -15.69 -0.24
CA ASP A 52 19.69 -15.27 -0.90
C ASP A 52 18.73 -16.46 -1.07
N ALA A 53 19.23 -17.62 -1.47
CA ALA A 53 18.45 -18.85 -1.55
C ALA A 53 17.89 -19.29 -0.18
N PHE A 54 18.72 -19.22 0.86
CA PHE A 54 18.28 -19.53 2.22
C PHE A 54 17.19 -18.57 2.73
N ARG A 55 17.30 -17.28 2.39
CA ARG A 55 16.25 -16.29 2.71
C ARG A 55 14.93 -16.62 2.03
N ALA A 56 14.97 -17.06 0.77
CA ALA A 56 13.78 -17.50 0.05
C ALA A 56 13.11 -18.70 0.74
N LEU A 57 13.90 -19.72 1.07
CA LEU A 57 13.42 -20.87 1.82
C LEU A 57 12.74 -20.46 3.13
N LYS A 58 13.44 -19.63 3.91
CA LYS A 58 12.93 -19.13 5.18
C LYS A 58 11.68 -18.28 5.03
N ALA A 59 11.60 -17.43 3.99
CA ALA A 59 10.43 -16.64 3.72
C ALA A 59 9.20 -17.52 3.47
N VAL A 60 9.35 -18.62 2.70
CA VAL A 60 8.25 -19.56 2.47
C VAL A 60 7.91 -20.37 3.70
N GLN A 61 8.90 -20.87 4.43
CA GLN A 61 8.68 -21.62 5.67
C GLN A 61 7.97 -20.82 6.76
N ASN A 62 8.18 -19.51 6.79
CA ASN A 62 7.52 -18.60 7.73
C ASN A 62 6.13 -18.13 7.25
N LEU A 63 5.74 -18.43 6.00
CA LEU A 63 4.40 -18.15 5.52
C LEU A 63 3.42 -19.16 6.13
N HIS A 64 2.43 -18.65 6.83
CA HIS A 64 1.30 -19.43 7.25
C HIS A 64 0.30 -19.46 6.08
N LEU A 65 0.59 -20.36 5.11
CA LEU A 65 -0.35 -20.58 4.01
C LEU A 65 -1.59 -21.30 4.53
N PRO A 66 -2.79 -20.97 4.04
CA PRO A 66 -3.99 -21.75 4.32
C PRO A 66 -3.78 -23.21 3.92
N ASP A 67 -4.29 -24.17 4.73
CA ASP A 67 -4.07 -25.58 4.53
C ASP A 67 -4.42 -26.03 3.10
N GLY A 68 -3.51 -26.78 2.48
CA GLY A 68 -3.68 -27.31 1.13
C GLY A 68 -3.36 -26.32 -0.01
N LEU A 69 -2.89 -25.12 0.30
CA LEU A 69 -2.44 -24.16 -0.71
C LEU A 69 -0.91 -24.02 -0.68
N ASP A 70 -0.33 -23.85 -1.86
CA ASP A 70 1.02 -23.33 -2.05
C ASP A 70 0.99 -22.01 -2.83
N LEU A 71 2.15 -21.41 -3.05
CA LEU A 71 2.27 -20.10 -3.73
C LEU A 71 1.98 -20.15 -5.25
N GLU A 72 1.85 -21.34 -5.82
CA GLU A 72 1.55 -21.59 -7.23
C GLU A 72 0.27 -22.41 -7.39
N ALA A 73 -0.55 -22.46 -6.32
CA ALA A 73 -1.83 -23.17 -6.36
C ALA A 73 -2.66 -22.73 -7.55
N ASP A 74 -3.17 -23.72 -8.29
CA ASP A 74 -4.03 -23.50 -9.43
C ASP A 74 -5.44 -23.02 -9.01
N ASN A 75 -6.25 -22.69 -10.02
CA ASN A 75 -7.59 -22.19 -9.78
C ASN A 75 -8.48 -23.22 -9.06
N GLU A 76 -8.39 -24.49 -9.43
CA GLU A 76 -9.20 -25.57 -8.85
C GLU A 76 -8.87 -25.74 -7.36
N THR A 77 -7.61 -25.78 -7.01
CA THR A 77 -7.13 -25.89 -5.62
C THR A 77 -7.57 -24.70 -4.77
N VAL A 78 -7.43 -23.46 -5.29
CA VAL A 78 -7.87 -22.25 -4.59
C VAL A 78 -9.39 -22.26 -4.42
N GLU A 79 -10.13 -22.69 -5.43
CA GLU A 79 -11.59 -22.76 -5.39
C GLU A 79 -12.09 -23.82 -4.41
N ALA A 80 -11.49 -25.00 -4.40
CA ALA A 80 -11.80 -26.05 -3.43
C ALA A 80 -11.54 -25.56 -1.99
N ARG A 81 -10.42 -24.87 -1.76
CA ARG A 81 -10.12 -24.27 -0.44
C ARG A 81 -11.13 -23.20 -0.08
N ALA A 82 -11.51 -22.32 -1.01
CA ALA A 82 -12.51 -21.29 -0.78
C ALA A 82 -13.87 -21.89 -0.38
N GLN A 83 -14.27 -22.96 -1.05
CA GLN A 83 -15.48 -23.72 -0.72
C GLN A 83 -15.41 -24.33 0.67
N ALA A 84 -14.29 -24.97 1.01
CA ALA A 84 -14.09 -25.58 2.33
C ALA A 84 -14.12 -24.51 3.45
N LEU A 85 -13.52 -23.34 3.22
CA LEU A 85 -13.55 -22.23 4.18
C LEU A 85 -14.97 -21.69 4.35
N ALA A 86 -15.70 -21.44 3.27
CA ALA A 86 -17.09 -20.98 3.34
C ALA A 86 -17.95 -21.94 4.17
N ALA A 87 -17.87 -23.24 3.91
CA ALA A 87 -18.58 -24.27 4.68
C ALA A 87 -18.15 -24.31 6.16
N LYS A 88 -16.84 -24.18 6.43
CA LYS A 88 -16.30 -24.10 7.81
C LYS A 88 -16.90 -22.94 8.60
N PHE A 89 -17.04 -21.76 7.96
CA PHE A 89 -17.61 -20.58 8.64
C PHE A 89 -19.13 -20.65 8.74
N GLU A 90 -19.81 -21.28 7.81
CA GLU A 90 -21.23 -21.59 7.94
C GLU A 90 -21.51 -22.50 9.13
N GLN A 91 -20.74 -23.57 9.30
CA GLN A 91 -20.82 -24.43 10.48
C GLN A 91 -20.55 -23.70 11.80
N LYS A 92 -19.54 -22.80 11.80
CA LYS A 92 -19.24 -21.99 12.98
C LYS A 92 -20.40 -21.07 13.38
N GLU A 93 -21.11 -20.49 12.41
CA GLU A 93 -22.30 -19.68 12.69
C GLU A 93 -23.44 -20.52 13.23
N MET A 94 -23.71 -21.73 12.66
CA MET A 94 -24.71 -22.67 13.15
C MET A 94 -24.48 -23.08 14.61
N LEU A 95 -23.20 -23.12 15.02
CA LEU A 95 -22.80 -23.36 16.41
C LEU A 95 -22.89 -22.11 17.31
N GLY A 96 -23.49 -21.01 16.84
CA GLY A 96 -23.69 -19.79 17.58
C GLY A 96 -22.43 -18.95 17.80
N MET A 97 -21.38 -19.15 17.00
CA MET A 97 -20.14 -18.40 17.17
C MET A 97 -20.32 -16.91 16.83
N GLY A 98 -19.89 -16.03 17.75
CA GLY A 98 -19.94 -14.59 17.57
C GLY A 98 -18.96 -14.09 16.49
N TYR A 99 -19.26 -12.95 15.89
CA TYR A 99 -18.45 -12.38 14.77
C TYR A 99 -16.98 -12.18 15.13
N LYS A 100 -16.64 -11.77 16.35
CA LYS A 100 -15.25 -11.60 16.79
C LYS A 100 -14.44 -12.90 16.71
N HIS A 101 -15.00 -13.99 17.22
CA HIS A 101 -14.37 -15.32 17.15
C HIS A 101 -14.27 -15.83 15.70
N MET A 102 -15.22 -15.47 14.85
CA MET A 102 -15.16 -15.77 13.41
C MET A 102 -14.02 -14.97 12.75
N MET A 103 -13.85 -13.69 13.09
CA MET A 103 -12.72 -12.88 12.60
C MET A 103 -11.37 -13.44 13.06
N ASP A 104 -11.22 -13.80 14.35
CA ASP A 104 -9.99 -14.44 14.87
C ASP A 104 -9.70 -15.76 14.16
N ALA A 105 -10.74 -16.51 13.79
CA ALA A 105 -10.58 -17.73 13.00
C ALA A 105 -10.17 -17.44 11.55
N ALA A 106 -10.65 -16.34 10.96
CA ALA A 106 -10.27 -15.91 9.61
C ALA A 106 -8.82 -15.39 9.57
N ASP A 107 -8.36 -14.71 10.62
CA ASP A 107 -6.95 -14.31 10.74
C ASP A 107 -5.99 -15.51 10.71
N LYS A 108 -6.40 -16.64 11.30
CA LYS A 108 -5.63 -17.90 11.23
C LYS A 108 -5.58 -18.50 9.83
N GLU A 109 -6.48 -18.12 8.95
CA GLU A 109 -6.48 -18.50 7.51
C GLU A 109 -5.74 -17.49 6.64
N GLY A 110 -4.91 -16.62 7.23
CA GLY A 110 -4.06 -15.68 6.52
C GLY A 110 -4.72 -14.37 6.11
N ILE A 111 -5.93 -14.08 6.62
CA ILE A 111 -6.62 -12.81 6.35
C ILE A 111 -6.31 -11.82 7.47
N ARG A 112 -6.12 -10.55 7.09
CA ARG A 112 -6.10 -9.44 8.05
C ARG A 112 -7.54 -8.94 8.25
N SER A 113 -8.30 -9.65 9.06
CA SER A 113 -9.76 -9.41 9.19
C SER A 113 -10.09 -7.98 9.61
N ALA A 114 -9.30 -7.37 10.48
CA ALA A 114 -9.48 -5.99 10.90
C ALA A 114 -9.39 -4.98 9.73
N GLU A 115 -8.51 -5.22 8.75
CA GLU A 115 -8.40 -4.37 7.55
C GLU A 115 -9.53 -4.65 6.56
N VAL A 116 -9.85 -5.93 6.37
CA VAL A 116 -10.83 -6.37 5.37
C VAL A 116 -12.25 -5.98 5.78
N PHE A 117 -12.55 -5.97 7.08
CA PHE A 117 -13.85 -5.64 7.65
C PHE A 117 -13.92 -4.24 8.28
N GLU A 118 -13.00 -3.36 7.94
CA GLU A 118 -12.92 -2.02 8.55
C GLU A 118 -14.25 -1.26 8.48
N GLN A 119 -14.98 -1.30 7.35
CA GLN A 119 -16.28 -0.65 7.19
C GLN A 119 -17.32 -1.21 8.15
N GLN A 120 -17.42 -2.54 8.23
CA GLN A 120 -18.35 -3.22 9.12
C GLN A 120 -18.02 -2.94 10.58
N LEU A 121 -16.75 -2.91 10.92
CA LEU A 121 -16.28 -2.57 12.26
C LEU A 121 -16.60 -1.11 12.63
N ARG A 122 -16.51 -0.17 11.67
CA ARG A 122 -16.94 1.23 11.88
C ARG A 122 -18.46 1.32 12.10
N LYS A 123 -19.27 0.58 11.34
CA LYS A 123 -20.73 0.51 11.58
C LYS A 123 -21.02 -0.01 12.99
N ILE A 124 -20.39 -1.10 13.40
CA ILE A 124 -20.52 -1.68 14.74
C ILE A 124 -20.09 -0.69 15.83
N ALA A 125 -19.00 0.04 15.64
CA ALA A 125 -18.54 1.05 16.59
C ALA A 125 -19.54 2.21 16.70
N LYS A 126 -20.02 2.73 15.57
CA LYS A 126 -21.04 3.78 15.54
C LYS A 126 -22.35 3.33 16.20
N ALA A 127 -22.79 2.12 15.90
CA ALA A 127 -23.99 1.52 16.53
C ALA A 127 -23.84 1.41 18.05
N ALA A 128 -22.66 1.02 18.53
CA ALA A 128 -22.37 0.94 19.97
C ALA A 128 -22.41 2.32 20.67
N GLU A 129 -22.07 3.39 19.95
CA GLU A 129 -22.13 4.78 20.46
C GLU A 129 -23.56 5.34 20.44
N SER A 130 -24.34 5.03 19.39
CA SER A 130 -25.69 5.57 19.20
C SER A 130 -26.80 4.72 19.81
N GLY A 131 -26.53 3.46 20.20
CA GLY A 131 -27.55 2.49 20.62
C GLY A 131 -28.42 1.98 19.47
N ASP A 132 -27.94 2.01 18.25
CA ASP A 132 -28.63 1.61 17.02
C ASP A 132 -28.47 0.09 16.79
N ASP A 133 -29.45 -0.68 17.20
CA ASP A 133 -29.42 -2.15 17.08
C ASP A 133 -29.51 -2.63 15.64
N GLU A 134 -30.13 -1.87 14.73
CA GLU A 134 -30.24 -2.24 13.31
C GLU A 134 -28.89 -2.07 12.62
N LEU A 135 -28.20 -0.95 12.84
CA LEU A 135 -26.85 -0.72 12.32
C LEU A 135 -25.84 -1.73 12.88
N LEU A 136 -26.01 -2.14 14.15
CA LEU A 136 -25.20 -3.20 14.76
C LEU A 136 -25.41 -4.54 14.07
N ALA A 137 -26.68 -4.92 13.87
CA ALA A 137 -27.03 -6.16 13.20
C ALA A 137 -26.52 -6.19 11.76
N GLU A 138 -26.63 -5.09 11.04
CA GLU A 138 -26.11 -4.92 9.67
C GLU A 138 -24.58 -5.13 9.61
N GLY A 139 -23.84 -4.45 10.50
CA GLY A 139 -22.37 -4.61 10.55
C GLY A 139 -21.94 -6.05 10.82
N ILE A 140 -22.64 -6.74 11.74
CA ILE A 140 -22.37 -8.14 12.07
C ILE A 140 -22.75 -9.07 10.90
N ALA A 141 -23.91 -8.85 10.25
CA ALA A 141 -24.37 -9.63 9.10
C ALA A 141 -23.38 -9.50 7.93
N GLY A 142 -22.87 -8.30 7.68
CA GLY A 142 -21.87 -8.03 6.66
C GLY A 142 -20.56 -8.80 6.84
N ILE A 143 -20.09 -8.98 8.08
CA ILE A 143 -18.90 -9.81 8.38
C ILE A 143 -19.23 -11.29 8.17
N LYS A 144 -20.30 -11.77 8.81
CA LYS A 144 -20.67 -13.19 8.76
C LYS A 144 -21.02 -13.65 7.33
N GLY A 145 -21.77 -12.83 6.58
CA GLY A 145 -22.16 -13.10 5.21
C GLY A 145 -20.97 -13.33 4.29
N ARG A 146 -19.95 -12.45 4.37
CA ARG A 146 -18.71 -12.59 3.58
C ARG A 146 -17.92 -13.84 3.95
N LEU A 147 -17.80 -14.13 5.24
CA LEU A 147 -17.06 -15.31 5.71
C LEU A 147 -17.72 -16.65 5.28
N LYS A 148 -19.00 -16.66 4.93
CA LYS A 148 -19.72 -17.82 4.41
C LYS A 148 -19.74 -17.90 2.89
N GLU A 149 -19.18 -16.93 2.20
CA GLU A 149 -19.25 -16.88 0.74
C GLU A 149 -17.99 -17.40 0.07
N LYS A 150 -18.13 -18.42 -0.80
CA LYS A 150 -17.05 -19.02 -1.61
C LYS A 150 -16.31 -17.97 -2.46
N LYS A 151 -17.05 -17.13 -3.21
CA LYS A 151 -16.45 -16.12 -4.10
C LYS A 151 -15.64 -15.09 -3.36
N TRP A 152 -16.09 -14.70 -2.18
CA TRP A 152 -15.34 -13.77 -1.31
C TRP A 152 -14.02 -14.40 -0.84
N TRP A 153 -14.05 -15.66 -0.36
CA TRP A 153 -12.86 -16.39 0.04
C TRP A 153 -11.87 -16.55 -1.11
N LYS A 154 -12.34 -16.93 -2.30
CA LYS A 154 -11.51 -17.07 -3.50
C LYS A 154 -10.74 -15.78 -3.78
N ARG A 155 -11.40 -14.61 -3.76
CA ARG A 155 -10.75 -13.30 -3.92
C ARG A 155 -9.71 -13.01 -2.83
N GLN A 156 -10.00 -13.33 -1.55
CA GLN A 156 -9.05 -13.10 -0.47
C GLN A 156 -7.83 -14.02 -0.57
N LEU A 157 -8.04 -15.29 -0.91
CA LEU A 157 -6.96 -16.26 -1.09
C LEU A 157 -6.02 -15.85 -2.23
N TYR A 158 -6.54 -15.46 -3.39
CA TYR A 158 -5.70 -14.95 -4.48
C TYR A 158 -4.93 -13.70 -4.09
N LYS A 159 -5.58 -12.74 -3.45
CA LYS A 159 -4.91 -11.53 -2.96
C LYS A 159 -3.77 -11.87 -1.99
N PHE A 160 -3.99 -12.83 -1.11
CA PHE A 160 -2.99 -13.33 -0.19
C PHE A 160 -1.84 -14.02 -0.94
N LEU A 161 -2.13 -15.00 -1.79
CA LEU A 161 -1.13 -15.77 -2.54
C LEU A 161 -0.25 -14.87 -3.43
N TYR A 162 -0.86 -13.94 -4.15
CA TYR A 162 -0.10 -13.00 -4.99
C TYR A 162 0.85 -12.12 -4.16
N ARG A 163 0.40 -11.59 -3.04
CA ARG A 163 1.25 -10.79 -2.15
C ARG A 163 2.34 -11.62 -1.51
N ALA A 164 2.02 -12.81 -1.04
CA ALA A 164 2.99 -13.74 -0.47
C ALA A 164 4.06 -14.15 -1.49
N PHE A 165 3.65 -14.49 -2.73
CA PHE A 165 4.58 -14.79 -3.82
C PHE A 165 5.54 -13.63 -4.06
N GLU A 166 5.03 -12.42 -4.22
CA GLU A 166 5.87 -11.25 -4.50
C GLU A 166 6.77 -10.88 -3.31
N ALA A 167 6.33 -11.09 -2.07
CA ALA A 167 7.16 -10.92 -0.89
C ALA A 167 8.35 -11.89 -0.92
N VAL A 168 8.12 -13.15 -1.28
CA VAL A 168 9.20 -14.15 -1.45
C VAL A 168 10.14 -13.73 -2.60
N MET A 169 9.61 -13.33 -3.75
CA MET A 169 10.42 -12.85 -4.88
C MET A 169 11.31 -11.66 -4.48
N ARG A 170 10.80 -10.76 -3.66
CA ARG A 170 11.55 -9.64 -3.11
C ARG A 170 12.66 -10.13 -2.17
N GLU A 171 12.40 -11.13 -1.31
CA GLU A 171 13.41 -11.75 -0.45
C GLU A 171 14.51 -12.47 -1.26
N CYS A 172 14.15 -13.10 -2.38
CA CYS A 172 15.10 -13.68 -3.32
C CYS A 172 15.95 -12.64 -4.07
N GLY A 173 15.73 -11.35 -3.84
CA GLY A 173 16.43 -10.29 -4.56
C GLY A 173 16.03 -10.21 -6.03
N MET A 174 14.79 -10.59 -6.37
CA MET A 174 14.25 -10.49 -7.74
C MET A 174 13.58 -9.14 -8.01
N VAL A 175 13.52 -8.24 -7.01
CA VAL A 175 12.93 -6.91 -7.14
C VAL A 175 13.99 -5.85 -6.86
N HIS A 176 14.58 -5.33 -7.89
CA HIS A 176 15.50 -4.19 -7.88
C HIS A 176 15.84 -3.78 -9.32
N ARG A 177 16.56 -2.65 -9.49
CA ARG A 177 16.89 -2.04 -10.79
C ARG A 177 17.35 -3.04 -11.85
N ARG A 178 18.21 -4.02 -11.52
CA ARG A 178 18.85 -4.98 -12.47
C ARG A 178 18.12 -6.33 -12.60
N ALA A 179 17.02 -6.57 -11.89
CA ALA A 179 16.25 -7.81 -11.99
C ALA A 179 14.82 -7.50 -12.44
N GLY A 180 13.93 -7.15 -11.51
CA GLY A 180 12.58 -6.70 -11.79
C GLY A 180 12.38 -5.32 -11.18
N LEU A 181 12.37 -4.28 -11.99
CA LEU A 181 12.15 -2.92 -11.51
C LEU A 181 10.74 -2.82 -10.95
N TYR A 182 10.60 -2.39 -9.67
CA TYR A 182 9.34 -2.17 -8.93
C TYR A 182 8.54 -3.44 -8.60
N ILE A 183 8.60 -4.46 -9.43
CA ILE A 183 7.89 -5.73 -9.30
C ILE A 183 8.71 -6.84 -9.95
N SER A 184 8.64 -8.08 -9.43
CA SER A 184 9.32 -9.21 -10.06
C SER A 184 8.80 -9.45 -11.48
N SER A 185 9.65 -9.98 -12.35
CA SER A 185 9.27 -10.26 -13.75
C SER A 185 8.14 -11.28 -13.83
N GLU A 186 8.12 -12.24 -12.92
CA GLU A 186 7.10 -13.28 -12.82
C GLU A 186 5.74 -12.70 -12.41
N ALA A 187 5.70 -11.86 -11.37
CA ALA A 187 4.46 -11.19 -10.96
C ALA A 187 3.98 -10.19 -12.03
N PHE A 188 4.90 -9.51 -12.71
CA PHE A 188 4.57 -8.64 -13.83
C PHE A 188 3.95 -9.40 -15.00
N LYS A 189 4.53 -10.57 -15.38
CA LYS A 189 3.97 -11.44 -16.41
C LYS A 189 2.55 -11.91 -16.06
N ARG A 190 2.32 -12.36 -14.82
CA ARG A 190 0.98 -12.72 -14.32
C ARG A 190 0.01 -11.55 -14.40
N PHE A 191 0.46 -10.33 -14.09
CA PHE A 191 -0.38 -9.13 -14.22
C PHE A 191 -0.75 -8.83 -15.68
N GLU A 192 0.19 -8.92 -16.61
CA GLU A 192 -0.10 -8.71 -18.04
C GLU A 192 -1.06 -9.76 -18.58
N GLN A 193 -0.88 -11.02 -18.21
CA GLN A 193 -1.82 -12.09 -18.59
C GLN A 193 -3.24 -11.79 -18.11
N ARG A 194 -3.41 -11.38 -16.84
CA ARG A 194 -4.72 -10.98 -16.34
C ARG A 194 -5.33 -9.81 -17.13
N LYS A 195 -4.51 -8.81 -17.50
CA LYS A 195 -5.00 -7.70 -18.36
C LYS A 195 -5.45 -8.15 -19.74
N LEU A 196 -4.74 -9.08 -20.33
CA LEU A 196 -5.14 -9.66 -21.63
C LEU A 196 -6.47 -10.39 -21.50
N LYS A 197 -6.66 -11.20 -20.45
CA LYS A 197 -7.92 -11.87 -20.14
C LYS A 197 -9.07 -10.86 -19.97
N ALA A 198 -8.85 -9.81 -19.19
CA ALA A 198 -9.85 -8.76 -18.98
C ALA A 198 -10.22 -8.04 -20.29
N ARG A 199 -9.24 -7.79 -21.15
CA ARG A 199 -9.49 -7.17 -22.46
C ARG A 199 -10.32 -8.07 -23.36
N ALA A 200 -9.98 -9.34 -23.45
CA ALA A 200 -10.76 -10.33 -24.22
C ALA A 200 -12.21 -10.39 -23.73
N PHE A 201 -12.44 -10.33 -22.42
CA PHE A 201 -13.77 -10.23 -21.84
C PHE A 201 -14.49 -8.95 -22.30
N PHE A 202 -13.85 -7.78 -22.24
CA PHE A 202 -14.47 -6.52 -22.66
C PHE A 202 -14.82 -6.48 -24.15
N GLU A 203 -14.06 -7.17 -24.98
CA GLU A 203 -14.32 -7.28 -26.42
C GLU A 203 -15.53 -8.17 -26.74
N GLN A 204 -15.92 -9.07 -25.85
CA GLN A 204 -17.02 -10.02 -26.03
C GLN A 204 -18.29 -9.66 -25.24
N ALA A 205 -18.18 -8.81 -24.25
CA ALA A 205 -19.29 -8.42 -23.40
C ALA A 205 -19.96 -7.14 -23.89
N GLU A 206 -21.29 -7.09 -23.82
CA GLU A 206 -22.12 -5.95 -24.19
C GLU A 206 -22.91 -5.45 -22.99
N ALA A 207 -23.00 -4.10 -22.87
CA ALA A 207 -23.96 -3.47 -21.99
C ALA A 207 -25.22 -3.12 -22.80
N ILE A 208 -26.37 -3.60 -22.35
CA ILE A 208 -27.65 -3.41 -23.06
C ILE A 208 -28.61 -2.66 -22.14
N CYS A 209 -29.26 -1.62 -22.67
CA CYS A 209 -30.37 -0.94 -22.02
C CYS A 209 -31.65 -1.71 -22.30
N GLU A 210 -32.30 -2.27 -21.28
CA GLU A 210 -33.54 -3.03 -21.45
C GLU A 210 -34.72 -2.18 -21.96
N GLU A 211 -34.73 -0.88 -21.60
CA GLU A 211 -35.81 0.03 -21.98
C GLU A 211 -35.74 0.45 -23.46
N THR A 212 -34.55 0.70 -23.99
CA THR A 212 -34.35 1.26 -25.32
C THR A 212 -33.84 0.23 -26.33
N GLY A 213 -33.34 -0.91 -25.88
CA GLY A 213 -32.67 -1.92 -26.72
C GLY A 213 -31.29 -1.47 -27.23
N GLU A 214 -30.79 -0.33 -26.80
CA GLU A 214 -29.44 0.13 -27.15
C GLU A 214 -28.40 -0.81 -26.55
N SER A 215 -27.37 -1.16 -27.31
CA SER A 215 -26.25 -1.96 -26.84
C SER A 215 -24.91 -1.31 -27.19
N PHE A 216 -23.93 -1.47 -26.31
CA PHE A 216 -22.55 -1.06 -26.51
C PHE A 216 -21.61 -2.17 -26.10
N VAL A 217 -20.57 -2.45 -26.89
CA VAL A 217 -19.50 -3.33 -26.51
C VAL A 217 -18.73 -2.72 -25.34
N LEU A 218 -18.43 -3.51 -24.30
CA LEU A 218 -17.72 -2.99 -23.12
C LEU A 218 -16.34 -2.42 -23.45
N ALA A 219 -15.66 -2.91 -24.49
CA ALA A 219 -14.38 -2.37 -24.94
C ALA A 219 -14.52 -0.91 -25.40
N GLU A 220 -15.59 -0.54 -26.11
CA GLU A 220 -15.86 0.83 -26.53
C GLU A 220 -16.15 1.74 -25.31
N LEU A 221 -16.95 1.23 -24.37
CA LEU A 221 -17.22 1.98 -23.12
C LEU A 221 -15.94 2.18 -22.30
N TRP A 222 -15.06 1.18 -22.28
CA TRP A 222 -13.76 1.27 -21.61
C TRP A 222 -12.88 2.35 -22.24
N GLU A 223 -12.82 2.46 -23.57
CA GLU A 223 -12.02 3.46 -24.29
C GLU A 223 -12.42 4.90 -23.92
N HIS A 224 -13.71 5.14 -23.64
CA HIS A 224 -14.26 6.44 -23.26
C HIS A 224 -14.38 6.64 -21.74
N SER A 225 -13.92 5.71 -20.94
CA SER A 225 -14.00 5.77 -19.48
C SER A 225 -12.69 6.24 -18.83
N MET A 226 -12.79 6.52 -17.53
CA MET A 226 -11.61 6.80 -16.69
C MET A 226 -10.66 5.59 -16.53
N ALA A 227 -11.07 4.40 -16.94
CA ALA A 227 -10.20 3.23 -17.02
C ALA A 227 -9.14 3.38 -18.14
N ASN A 228 -9.44 4.18 -19.18
CA ASN A 228 -8.46 4.52 -20.19
C ASN A 228 -7.34 5.42 -19.61
N PRO A 229 -6.06 4.98 -19.67
CA PRO A 229 -4.94 5.72 -19.11
C PRO A 229 -4.82 7.15 -19.66
N ALA A 230 -5.09 7.36 -20.96
CA ALA A 230 -5.01 8.68 -21.60
C ALA A 230 -6.04 9.65 -21.03
N ILE A 231 -7.30 9.22 -20.89
CA ILE A 231 -8.38 10.04 -20.31
C ILE A 231 -8.05 10.38 -18.85
N ARG A 232 -7.60 9.39 -18.08
CA ARG A 232 -7.21 9.59 -16.68
C ARG A 232 -6.06 10.57 -16.54
N ARG A 233 -5.02 10.48 -17.40
CA ARG A 233 -3.92 11.44 -17.41
C ARG A 233 -4.42 12.85 -17.69
N MET A 234 -5.22 13.02 -18.74
CA MET A 234 -5.76 14.33 -19.14
C MET A 234 -6.59 14.97 -18.01
N GLU A 235 -7.48 14.22 -17.38
CA GLU A 235 -8.29 14.74 -16.27
C GLU A 235 -7.44 15.13 -15.06
N LEU A 236 -6.47 14.30 -14.67
CA LEU A 236 -5.54 14.64 -13.58
C LEU A 236 -4.78 15.92 -13.88
N MET A 237 -4.26 16.08 -15.10
CA MET A 237 -3.53 17.28 -15.51
C MET A 237 -4.42 18.51 -15.55
N THR A 238 -5.67 18.38 -15.99
CA THR A 238 -6.67 19.47 -15.96
C THR A 238 -6.89 19.97 -14.54
N ARG A 239 -7.10 19.05 -13.58
CA ARG A 239 -7.30 19.40 -12.17
C ARG A 239 -6.07 20.03 -11.53
N MET A 240 -4.87 19.50 -11.85
CA MET A 240 -3.61 20.05 -11.36
C MET A 240 -3.37 21.48 -11.87
N ARG A 241 -3.66 21.71 -13.17
CA ARG A 241 -3.56 23.05 -13.77
C ARG A 241 -4.51 24.01 -13.10
N GLY A 242 -5.76 23.62 -12.87
CA GLY A 242 -6.73 24.47 -12.20
C GLY A 242 -6.32 24.82 -10.77
N PHE A 243 -5.75 23.89 -9.99
CA PHE A 243 -5.21 24.21 -8.66
C PHE A 243 -3.99 25.15 -8.72
N ASP A 244 -3.11 25.01 -9.71
CA ASP A 244 -2.01 25.96 -9.93
C ASP A 244 -2.53 27.36 -10.27
N GLU A 245 -3.55 27.48 -11.13
CA GLU A 245 -4.21 28.74 -11.48
C GLU A 245 -4.83 29.39 -10.24
N ILE A 246 -5.57 28.65 -9.42
CA ILE A 246 -6.12 29.13 -8.15
C ILE A 246 -5.01 29.65 -7.24
N SER A 247 -3.92 28.89 -7.11
CA SER A 247 -2.82 29.27 -6.24
C SER A 247 -2.17 30.57 -6.65
N ARG A 248 -2.06 30.84 -7.94
CA ARG A 248 -1.51 32.08 -8.50
C ARG A 248 -2.44 33.26 -8.26
N VAL A 249 -3.73 33.08 -8.48
CA VAL A 249 -4.75 34.14 -8.27
C VAL A 249 -4.75 34.61 -6.81
N HIS A 250 -4.62 33.66 -5.86
CA HIS A 250 -4.69 33.96 -4.43
C HIS A 250 -3.32 34.20 -3.78
N GLY A 251 -2.21 34.09 -4.51
CA GLY A 251 -0.87 34.21 -3.95
C GLY A 251 -0.53 33.13 -2.93
N HIS A 252 -1.10 31.93 -3.09
CA HIS A 252 -0.84 30.81 -2.19
C HIS A 252 0.59 30.29 -2.36
N TYR A 253 1.17 29.82 -1.27
CA TYR A 253 2.44 29.12 -1.27
C TYR A 253 2.26 27.71 -1.81
N GLY A 254 3.03 27.35 -2.83
CA GLY A 254 3.09 26.00 -3.40
C GLY A 254 4.36 25.27 -2.98
N CYS A 255 4.24 24.00 -2.61
CA CYS A 255 5.37 23.17 -2.23
C CYS A 255 5.22 21.76 -2.75
N MET A 256 6.29 21.24 -3.38
CA MET A 256 6.44 19.80 -3.62
C MET A 256 7.10 19.16 -2.40
N VAL A 257 6.43 18.20 -1.80
CA VAL A 257 6.94 17.42 -0.67
C VAL A 257 7.15 15.99 -1.11
N THR A 258 8.32 15.40 -0.82
CA THR A 258 8.54 13.97 -0.96
C THR A 258 8.61 13.33 0.42
N LEU A 259 7.74 12.37 0.69
CA LEU A 259 7.76 11.55 1.92
C LEU A 259 8.27 10.16 1.59
N THR A 260 9.36 9.75 2.22
CA THR A 260 10.03 8.47 1.99
C THR A 260 9.93 7.59 3.23
N CYS A 261 9.79 6.27 3.05
CA CYS A 261 9.82 5.30 4.14
C CYS A 261 11.20 5.28 4.84
N PRO A 262 11.27 4.90 6.12
CA PRO A 262 12.53 4.61 6.82
C PRO A 262 13.40 3.58 6.11
N SER A 263 14.71 3.65 6.35
CA SER A 263 15.69 2.73 5.75
C SER A 263 15.34 1.25 5.94
N ARG A 264 14.77 0.87 7.06
CA ARG A 264 14.38 -0.51 7.37
C ARG A 264 13.32 -1.12 6.44
N PHE A 265 12.54 -0.31 5.71
CA PHE A 265 11.58 -0.80 4.72
C PHE A 265 12.24 -1.18 3.38
N HIS A 266 13.46 -0.69 3.13
CA HIS A 266 14.16 -0.92 1.88
C HIS A 266 14.96 -2.22 1.92
N LYS A 267 14.63 -3.16 1.01
CA LYS A 267 15.37 -4.41 0.85
C LYS A 267 16.74 -4.18 0.25
N LYS A 268 16.86 -3.23 -0.69
CA LYS A 268 18.07 -2.96 -1.45
C LYS A 268 18.51 -1.51 -1.31
N LEU A 269 19.82 -1.29 -1.26
CA LEU A 269 20.41 0.04 -1.29
C LEU A 269 20.37 0.62 -2.70
N SER A 270 20.05 1.92 -2.83
CA SER A 270 19.88 2.57 -4.12
C SER A 270 21.16 2.62 -4.97
N LYS A 271 22.34 2.82 -4.34
CA LYS A 271 23.60 3.02 -5.07
C LYS A 271 24.11 1.81 -5.83
N ASN A 272 23.98 0.60 -5.26
CA ASN A 272 24.63 -0.60 -5.79
C ASN A 272 23.71 -1.83 -5.79
N SER A 273 22.43 -1.66 -5.45
CA SER A 273 21.46 -2.76 -5.28
C SER A 273 21.92 -3.85 -4.31
N ALA A 274 22.87 -3.54 -3.42
CA ALA A 274 23.26 -4.45 -2.34
C ALA A 274 22.15 -4.59 -1.30
N ASP A 275 22.16 -5.68 -0.54
CA ASP A 275 21.22 -5.87 0.54
C ASP A 275 21.38 -4.80 1.63
N ASN A 276 20.28 -4.28 2.08
CA ASN A 276 20.26 -3.35 3.20
C ASN A 276 20.29 -4.14 4.52
N PRO A 277 21.33 -3.98 5.35
CA PRO A 277 21.44 -4.70 6.62
C PRO A 277 20.37 -4.28 7.64
N LYS A 278 19.71 -3.15 7.44
CA LYS A 278 18.63 -2.65 8.31
C LYS A 278 17.25 -3.14 7.92
N PHE A 279 17.14 -3.84 6.79
CA PHE A 279 15.84 -4.32 6.32
C PHE A 279 15.18 -5.26 7.34
N ASP A 280 13.94 -4.96 7.70
CA ASP A 280 13.18 -5.64 8.75
C ASP A 280 12.17 -6.68 8.24
N GLY A 281 12.08 -6.89 6.92
CA GLY A 281 11.12 -7.81 6.28
C GLY A 281 9.82 -7.13 5.85
N SER A 282 9.66 -5.82 6.07
CA SER A 282 8.45 -5.08 5.69
C SER A 282 8.15 -5.18 4.20
N THR A 283 6.87 -5.39 3.86
CA THR A 283 6.38 -5.39 2.48
C THR A 283 6.11 -3.97 1.97
N PRO A 284 5.96 -3.76 0.66
CA PRO A 284 5.50 -2.48 0.11
C PRO A 284 4.14 -2.03 0.66
N ARG A 285 3.25 -2.98 1.02
CA ARG A 285 1.98 -2.65 1.67
C ARG A 285 2.20 -2.08 3.07
N ASP A 286 3.09 -2.67 3.87
CA ASP A 286 3.42 -2.14 5.18
C ASP A 286 4.04 -0.73 5.08
N GLY A 287 4.85 -0.49 4.04
CA GLY A 287 5.39 0.84 3.73
C GLY A 287 4.28 1.85 3.38
N ALA A 288 3.30 1.46 2.58
CA ALA A 288 2.16 2.31 2.23
C ALA A 288 1.30 2.63 3.47
N ASP A 289 1.06 1.66 4.34
CA ASP A 289 0.30 1.83 5.59
C ASP A 289 1.06 2.74 6.57
N TYR A 290 2.39 2.62 6.63
CA TYR A 290 3.24 3.55 7.38
C TYR A 290 3.09 4.99 6.89
N LEU A 291 3.22 5.23 5.57
CA LEU A 291 3.07 6.57 4.99
C LEU A 291 1.66 7.12 5.22
N GLN A 292 0.62 6.29 5.11
CA GLN A 292 -0.76 6.68 5.40
C GLN A 292 -0.93 7.10 6.86
N LYS A 293 -0.34 6.38 7.80
CA LYS A 293 -0.35 6.72 9.23
C LYS A 293 0.35 8.06 9.49
N VAL A 294 1.54 8.26 8.91
CA VAL A 294 2.27 9.54 9.01
C VAL A 294 1.43 10.68 8.46
N TRP A 295 0.82 10.48 7.29
CA TRP A 295 -0.03 11.51 6.67
C TRP A 295 -1.27 11.83 7.49
N THR A 296 -1.90 10.86 8.10
CA THR A 296 -3.04 11.07 9.01
C THR A 296 -2.63 11.94 10.20
N GLN A 297 -1.45 11.71 10.77
CA GLN A 297 -0.92 12.53 11.87
C GLN A 297 -0.60 13.96 11.41
N ILE A 298 -0.01 14.12 10.23
CA ILE A 298 0.27 15.45 9.63
C ILE A 298 -1.04 16.21 9.46
N ARG A 299 -2.05 15.62 8.80
CA ARG A 299 -3.34 16.26 8.58
C ARG A 299 -4.05 16.65 9.85
N ALA A 300 -4.09 15.76 10.83
CA ALA A 300 -4.71 16.04 12.12
C ALA A 300 -4.03 17.22 12.84
N ASN A 301 -2.71 17.34 12.73
CA ASN A 301 -1.98 18.47 13.35
C ASN A 301 -2.21 19.77 12.57
N LEU A 302 -2.17 19.74 11.24
CA LEU A 302 -2.48 20.91 10.40
C LEU A 302 -3.93 21.38 10.66
N GLY A 303 -4.90 20.46 10.78
CA GLY A 303 -6.28 20.81 11.11
C GLY A 303 -6.42 21.50 12.46
N ARG A 304 -5.74 20.97 13.52
CA ARG A 304 -5.73 21.65 14.84
C ARG A 304 -5.06 23.04 14.82
N ALA A 305 -4.09 23.23 13.92
CA ALA A 305 -3.45 24.52 13.72
C ALA A 305 -4.26 25.46 12.79
N GLY A 306 -5.46 25.05 12.33
CA GLY A 306 -6.27 25.84 11.40
C GLY A 306 -5.67 25.96 9.99
N ILE A 307 -4.68 25.14 9.65
CA ILE A 307 -3.97 25.19 8.35
C ILE A 307 -4.72 24.31 7.36
N ARG A 308 -5.33 24.94 6.35
CA ARG A 308 -6.00 24.29 5.24
C ARG A 308 -5.02 24.10 4.09
N ILE A 309 -5.10 22.95 3.42
CA ILE A 309 -4.24 22.59 2.28
C ILE A 309 -5.08 21.99 1.16
N TYR A 310 -4.62 22.19 -0.08
CA TYR A 310 -5.19 21.52 -1.26
C TYR A 310 -4.08 21.12 -2.23
N GLY A 311 -4.37 20.18 -3.11
CA GLY A 311 -3.40 19.69 -4.09
C GLY A 311 -3.55 18.22 -4.41
N PHE A 312 -2.43 17.55 -4.65
CA PHE A 312 -2.40 16.14 -5.06
C PHE A 312 -1.30 15.36 -4.38
N ARG A 313 -1.55 14.06 -4.21
CA ARG A 313 -0.58 13.06 -3.79
C ARG A 313 -0.42 12.02 -4.89
N VAL A 314 0.81 11.66 -5.21
CA VAL A 314 1.18 10.53 -6.06
C VAL A 314 2.03 9.55 -5.25
N ALA A 315 1.67 8.26 -5.26
CA ALA A 315 2.45 7.20 -4.64
C ALA A 315 3.26 6.48 -5.71
N GLU A 316 4.56 6.35 -5.49
CA GLU A 316 5.50 5.70 -6.40
C GLU A 316 6.34 4.65 -5.69
N PRO A 317 6.79 3.60 -6.41
CA PRO A 317 7.79 2.68 -5.90
C PRO A 317 9.20 3.21 -6.07
N HIS A 318 10.09 2.94 -5.13
CA HIS A 318 11.52 2.89 -5.37
C HIS A 318 11.88 1.61 -6.14
N HIS A 319 13.10 1.56 -6.69
CA HIS A 319 13.58 0.41 -7.48
C HIS A 319 13.40 -0.96 -6.78
N ASP A 320 13.28 -1.00 -5.46
CA ASP A 320 13.09 -2.19 -4.62
C ASP A 320 11.63 -2.39 -4.16
N ALA A 321 10.69 -1.72 -4.83
CA ALA A 321 9.25 -1.69 -4.57
C ALA A 321 8.83 -0.93 -3.30
N THR A 322 9.73 -0.37 -2.52
CA THR A 322 9.37 0.41 -1.32
C THR A 322 8.65 1.70 -1.74
N PRO A 323 7.45 2.01 -1.20
CA PRO A 323 6.70 3.19 -1.61
C PRO A 323 7.31 4.49 -1.06
N HIS A 324 7.15 5.55 -1.83
CA HIS A 324 7.30 6.93 -1.40
C HIS A 324 6.20 7.79 -2.03
N TRP A 325 5.95 8.96 -1.45
CA TRP A 325 4.90 9.84 -1.89
C TRP A 325 5.44 11.18 -2.34
N HIS A 326 4.94 11.64 -3.48
CA HIS A 326 5.09 12.99 -3.97
C HIS A 326 3.79 13.75 -3.75
N LEU A 327 3.85 14.88 -3.04
CA LEU A 327 2.70 15.70 -2.74
C LEU A 327 2.95 17.11 -3.29
N LEU A 328 2.11 17.55 -4.22
CA LEU A 328 2.03 18.95 -4.62
C LEU A 328 0.93 19.59 -3.78
N LEU A 329 1.30 20.50 -2.91
CA LEU A 329 0.39 21.11 -1.94
C LEU A 329 0.45 22.62 -2.01
N PHE A 330 -0.72 23.23 -1.88
CA PHE A 330 -0.91 24.68 -1.83
C PHE A 330 -1.58 25.08 -0.52
N MET A 331 -1.23 26.25 -0.01
CA MET A 331 -1.76 26.84 1.21
C MET A 331 -1.49 28.33 1.26
N GLU A 332 -2.09 29.02 2.21
CA GLU A 332 -1.79 30.43 2.47
C GLU A 332 -0.30 30.62 2.81
N GLN A 333 0.30 31.69 2.29
CA GLN A 333 1.73 31.99 2.45
C GLN A 333 2.17 32.06 3.91
N ALA A 334 1.30 32.55 4.80
CA ALA A 334 1.58 32.69 6.23
C ALA A 334 1.86 31.33 6.93
N HIS A 335 1.35 30.24 6.38
CA HIS A 335 1.42 28.91 6.98
C HIS A 335 2.68 28.11 6.60
N LYS A 336 3.49 28.60 5.66
CA LYS A 336 4.68 27.92 5.12
C LYS A 336 5.56 27.26 6.17
N GLU A 337 6.03 28.04 7.15
CA GLU A 337 7.01 27.53 8.13
C GLU A 337 6.37 26.54 9.11
N THR A 338 5.12 26.79 9.52
CA THR A 338 4.38 25.85 10.39
C THR A 338 4.08 24.54 9.66
N PHE A 339 3.67 24.61 8.39
CA PHE A 339 3.49 23.43 7.53
C PHE A 339 4.78 22.61 7.44
N ARG A 340 5.91 23.21 7.10
CA ARG A 340 7.21 22.52 7.03
C ARG A 340 7.57 21.84 8.34
N ARG A 341 7.36 22.54 9.46
CA ARG A 341 7.62 22.03 10.80
C ARG A 341 6.77 20.79 11.10
N VAL A 342 5.47 20.84 10.82
CA VAL A 342 4.55 19.72 11.05
C VAL A 342 4.93 18.52 10.18
N VAL A 343 5.17 18.73 8.91
CA VAL A 343 5.53 17.64 7.98
C VAL A 343 6.87 17.01 8.37
N ALA A 344 7.88 17.81 8.71
CA ALA A 344 9.19 17.32 9.14
C ALA A 344 9.10 16.56 10.48
N LYS A 345 8.34 17.07 11.44
CA LYS A 345 8.12 16.45 12.75
C LYS A 345 7.61 15.02 12.59
N TYR A 346 6.51 14.83 11.89
CA TYR A 346 5.88 13.50 11.75
C TYR A 346 6.60 12.61 10.74
N GLY A 347 7.09 13.18 9.64
CA GLY A 347 7.82 12.42 8.61
C GLY A 347 9.17 11.89 9.09
N CYS A 348 9.84 12.59 10.01
CA CYS A 348 11.15 12.20 10.53
C CYS A 348 11.11 11.56 11.92
N ARG A 349 9.93 11.33 12.51
CA ARG A 349 9.81 10.79 13.87
C ARG A 349 10.34 9.36 13.97
N ALA A 350 9.95 8.48 13.05
CA ALA A 350 10.44 7.12 13.04
C ALA A 350 11.92 7.06 12.66
N ASP A 351 12.69 6.24 13.40
CA ASP A 351 14.12 6.03 13.18
C ASP A 351 14.91 7.36 13.10
N ARG A 352 14.52 8.37 13.90
CA ARG A 352 15.06 9.74 13.89
C ARG A 352 16.57 9.80 14.14
N GLU A 353 17.12 8.85 14.86
CA GLU A 353 18.56 8.77 15.15
C GLU A 353 19.39 8.56 13.88
N GLU A 354 18.88 7.82 12.91
CA GLU A 354 19.51 7.65 11.59
C GLU A 354 19.66 8.99 10.85
N LEU A 355 18.74 9.91 11.12
CA LEU A 355 18.69 11.23 10.52
C LEU A 355 19.55 12.26 11.27
N GLY A 356 20.14 11.85 12.40
CA GLY A 356 20.90 12.74 13.29
C GLY A 356 20.02 13.70 14.07
N LEU A 357 18.74 13.34 14.29
CA LEU A 357 17.79 14.13 15.06
C LEU A 357 17.73 13.60 16.49
N HIS A 358 18.14 14.42 17.45
CA HIS A 358 18.24 14.03 18.85
C HIS A 358 17.29 14.88 19.71
N TYR A 359 16.20 14.29 20.13
CA TYR A 359 15.22 14.86 21.06
C TYR A 359 14.50 13.74 21.83
N PHE A 360 13.79 14.09 22.88
CA PHE A 360 13.00 13.18 23.71
C PHE A 360 11.52 13.35 23.40
N GLU A 361 10.78 12.27 23.35
CA GLU A 361 9.34 12.34 23.04
C GLU A 361 8.57 13.01 24.17
N THR A 362 9.00 12.76 25.42
CA THR A 362 8.37 13.31 26.61
C THR A 362 9.36 13.96 27.57
N ASP A 363 8.89 14.89 28.39
CA ASP A 363 9.69 15.45 29.47
C ASP A 363 10.09 14.39 30.51
N LYS A 364 9.29 13.35 30.69
CA LYS A 364 9.61 12.22 31.58
C LYS A 364 10.84 11.48 31.09
N GLU A 365 10.93 11.14 29.81
CA GLU A 365 12.11 10.49 29.20
C GLU A 365 13.34 11.37 29.28
N ARG A 366 13.20 12.68 28.93
CA ARG A 366 14.26 13.67 29.06
C ARG A 366 14.81 13.72 30.49
N THR A 367 13.93 13.73 31.48
CA THR A 367 14.30 13.77 32.90
C THR A 367 14.98 12.47 33.34
N ALA A 368 14.50 11.32 32.90
CA ALA A 368 15.11 10.02 33.21
C ALA A 368 16.53 9.93 32.63
N GLU A 369 16.72 10.34 31.39
CA GLU A 369 18.04 10.35 30.76
C GLU A 369 18.99 11.38 31.40
N ALA A 370 18.52 12.58 31.79
CA ALA A 370 19.30 13.55 32.50
C ALA A 370 19.80 12.98 33.86
N LYS A 371 18.97 12.24 34.59
CA LYS A 371 19.38 11.55 35.83
C LYS A 371 20.43 10.47 35.54
N ARG A 372 20.26 9.63 34.53
CA ARG A 372 21.26 8.64 34.16
C ARG A 372 22.61 9.25 33.82
N ARG A 373 22.63 10.37 33.05
CA ARG A 373 23.87 11.10 32.72
C ARG A 373 24.49 11.71 33.94
N GLN A 374 23.71 12.27 34.84
CA GLN A 374 24.20 12.82 36.10
C GLN A 374 24.92 11.73 36.92
N GLU A 375 24.31 10.54 37.05
CA GLU A 375 24.92 9.43 37.77
C GLU A 375 26.19 8.90 37.09
N ALA A 376 26.18 8.81 35.75
CA ALA A 376 27.37 8.39 35.00
C ALA A 376 28.54 9.34 35.19
N ILE A 377 28.31 10.66 35.06
CA ILE A 377 29.34 11.69 35.26
C ILE A 377 29.85 11.66 36.70
N LEU A 378 28.96 11.46 37.68
CA LEU A 378 29.37 11.37 39.09
C LEU A 378 30.29 10.15 39.32
N ARG A 379 29.98 8.99 38.71
CA ARG A 379 30.81 7.77 38.79
C ARG A 379 32.17 7.92 38.10
N GLU A 380 32.19 8.55 36.92
CA GLU A 380 33.41 8.62 36.10
C GLU A 380 34.35 9.73 36.53
N SER A 381 33.83 10.89 36.93
CA SER A 381 34.63 12.06 37.20
C SER A 381 34.54 12.57 38.64
N GLY A 382 33.67 11.99 39.48
CA GLY A 382 33.41 12.50 40.85
C GLY A 382 32.71 13.85 40.89
N LYS A 383 32.37 14.43 39.74
CA LYS A 383 31.75 15.77 39.65
C LYS A 383 30.23 15.68 39.71
N LYS A 384 29.60 16.45 40.61
CA LYS A 384 28.16 16.55 40.68
C LYS A 384 27.68 17.71 39.77
N ILE A 385 27.03 17.39 38.66
CA ILE A 385 26.43 18.36 37.75
C ILE A 385 24.96 18.58 38.14
N CYS A 386 24.45 19.79 38.00
CA CYS A 386 23.06 20.12 38.28
C CYS A 386 22.12 19.44 37.27
N LEU A 387 21.12 18.71 37.76
CA LEU A 387 20.13 18.02 36.91
C LEU A 387 19.40 19.00 35.99
N THR A 388 19.08 20.19 36.46
CA THR A 388 18.43 21.25 35.68
C THR A 388 19.29 21.72 34.51
N GLN A 389 20.60 21.81 34.67
CA GLN A 389 21.54 22.16 33.60
C GLN A 389 21.61 21.06 32.53
N LEU A 390 21.70 19.80 32.96
CA LEU A 390 21.67 18.67 32.04
C LEU A 390 20.34 18.58 31.25
N LYS A 391 19.23 18.78 31.94
CA LYS A 391 17.89 18.80 31.34
C LYS A 391 17.73 19.97 30.36
N ALA A 392 18.27 21.18 30.66
CA ALA A 392 18.21 22.33 29.76
C ALA A 392 19.03 22.14 28.48
N ALA A 393 20.09 21.29 28.53
CA ALA A 393 20.88 20.96 27.35
C ALA A 393 20.19 19.92 26.44
N MET A 394 19.11 19.31 26.88
CA MET A 394 18.33 18.29 26.16
C MET A 394 16.98 18.89 25.74
N LYS A 395 16.54 18.62 24.53
CA LYS A 395 15.27 19.15 24.00
C LYS A 395 14.21 18.08 23.96
N THR A 396 12.97 18.43 24.28
CA THR A 396 11.80 17.64 23.91
C THR A 396 11.52 17.76 22.41
N GLU A 397 10.66 16.90 21.86
CA GLU A 397 10.26 16.95 20.45
C GLU A 397 9.72 18.34 20.07
N ASP A 398 8.82 18.90 20.88
CA ASP A 398 8.21 20.20 20.59
C ASP A 398 9.25 21.32 20.64
N GLU A 399 10.07 21.41 21.70
CA GLU A 399 11.15 22.40 21.82
C GLU A 399 12.18 22.27 20.68
N PHE A 400 12.44 21.06 20.20
CA PHE A 400 13.35 20.82 19.07
C PHE A 400 12.77 21.42 17.79
N TRP A 401 11.50 21.07 17.44
CA TRP A 401 10.90 21.51 16.19
C TRP A 401 10.48 22.99 16.21
N GLU A 402 10.10 23.55 17.33
CA GLU A 402 9.83 25.01 17.47
C GLU A 402 11.04 25.86 17.11
N ASN A 403 12.23 25.41 17.50
CA ASN A 403 13.48 26.13 17.29
C ASN A 403 14.27 25.63 16.07
N TYR A 404 13.71 24.74 15.26
CA TYR A 404 14.42 24.17 14.13
C TYR A 404 14.51 25.15 12.96
N SER A 405 15.74 25.37 12.46
CA SER A 405 15.99 26.21 11.27
C SER A 405 16.05 25.36 10.01
N PHE A 406 15.17 25.62 9.04
CA PHE A 406 15.15 24.93 7.73
C PHE A 406 16.22 25.43 6.75
N ARG A 407 17.04 26.43 7.12
CA ARG A 407 18.08 27.01 6.25
C ARG A 407 19.03 25.97 5.64
N PHE A 408 19.34 24.91 6.38
CA PHE A 408 20.27 23.86 5.96
C PHE A 408 19.58 22.51 5.76
N TRP A 409 18.25 22.49 5.64
CA TRP A 409 17.47 21.27 5.51
C TRP A 409 17.97 20.35 4.42
N GLN A 410 18.19 20.87 3.21
CA GLN A 410 18.63 20.11 2.03
C GLN A 410 20.02 19.45 2.21
N LYS A 411 20.84 19.93 3.14
CA LYS A 411 22.14 19.36 3.48
C LYS A 411 22.07 18.37 4.65
N SER A 412 20.93 18.26 5.31
CA SER A 412 20.71 17.35 6.44
C SER A 412 20.36 15.93 5.94
N ARG A 413 20.59 14.91 6.78
CA ARG A 413 20.14 13.56 6.50
C ARG A 413 18.60 13.45 6.50
N ALA A 414 17.92 14.35 7.16
CA ALA A 414 16.48 14.39 7.24
C ALA A 414 15.82 14.67 5.89
N SER A 415 16.52 15.39 4.97
CA SER A 415 16.01 15.63 3.61
C SER A 415 15.82 14.34 2.79
N ALA A 416 16.53 13.26 3.10
CA ALA A 416 16.31 11.96 2.47
C ALA A 416 14.98 11.31 2.90
N ARG A 417 14.41 11.71 4.06
CA ARG A 417 13.13 11.23 4.56
C ARG A 417 11.97 12.15 4.15
N VAL A 418 12.21 13.45 4.23
CA VAL A 418 11.24 14.49 3.86
C VAL A 418 11.98 15.53 3.04
N ASP A 419 11.69 15.60 1.74
CA ASP A 419 12.23 16.64 0.86
C ASP A 419 11.20 17.73 0.62
N PHE A 420 11.65 18.99 0.60
CA PHE A 420 10.83 20.16 0.32
C PHE A 420 11.39 20.91 -0.88
N LYS A 421 10.56 21.12 -1.91
CA LYS A 421 10.86 21.99 -3.04
C LYS A 421 9.79 23.05 -3.17
N ASP A 422 10.16 24.32 -2.95
CA ASP A 422 9.26 25.44 -3.16
C ASP A 422 8.91 25.57 -4.63
N ILE A 423 7.64 25.76 -4.93
CA ILE A 423 7.18 26.09 -6.26
C ILE A 423 7.35 27.61 -6.46
N ASP A 424 8.13 27.96 -7.46
CA ASP A 424 8.34 29.35 -7.87
C ASP A 424 7.48 29.62 -9.11
N PRO A 425 6.36 30.38 -8.99
CA PRO A 425 5.47 30.65 -10.10
C PRO A 425 6.16 31.35 -11.28
N ALA A 426 7.27 32.07 -11.04
CA ALA A 426 8.04 32.71 -12.10
C ALA A 426 8.86 31.74 -12.95
N LYS A 427 9.18 30.56 -12.42
CA LYS A 427 9.98 29.54 -13.13
C LYS A 427 9.15 28.52 -13.90
N GLY A 428 7.84 28.53 -13.74
CA GLY A 428 6.97 27.61 -14.47
C GLY A 428 5.67 27.26 -13.76
N CYS A 429 4.92 26.36 -14.38
CA CYS A 429 3.65 25.85 -13.87
C CYS A 429 3.93 24.74 -12.83
N ALA A 430 3.27 24.81 -11.67
CA ALA A 430 3.35 23.76 -10.65
C ALA A 430 2.89 22.39 -11.19
N ALA A 431 1.91 22.38 -12.09
CA ALA A 431 1.45 21.16 -12.74
C ALA A 431 2.57 20.46 -13.54
N ALA A 432 3.55 21.19 -14.08
CA ALA A 432 4.68 20.61 -14.81
C ALA A 432 5.59 19.77 -13.89
N TYR A 433 5.73 20.16 -12.61
CA TYR A 433 6.49 19.37 -11.64
C TYR A 433 5.88 18.00 -11.39
N LEU A 434 4.54 17.93 -11.38
CA LEU A 434 3.84 16.66 -11.14
C LEU A 434 3.59 15.86 -12.43
N ALA A 435 3.64 16.51 -13.61
CA ALA A 435 3.43 15.86 -14.91
C ALA A 435 4.35 14.66 -15.12
N LYS A 436 5.64 14.78 -14.74
CA LYS A 436 6.60 13.68 -14.79
C LYS A 436 6.10 12.45 -14.01
N TYR A 437 5.61 12.66 -12.79
CA TYR A 437 5.12 11.59 -11.92
C TYR A 437 3.80 10.99 -12.42
N VAL A 438 2.91 11.83 -12.97
CA VAL A 438 1.65 11.36 -13.56
C VAL A 438 1.92 10.47 -14.76
N SER A 439 2.77 10.92 -15.68
CA SER A 439 3.13 10.16 -16.87
C SER A 439 3.81 8.83 -16.51
N LYS A 440 4.81 8.86 -15.63
CA LYS A 440 5.51 7.66 -15.14
C LYS A 440 4.55 6.62 -14.53
N ASN A 441 3.50 7.06 -13.86
CA ASN A 441 2.58 6.19 -13.14
C ASN A 441 1.38 5.73 -13.98
N ILE A 442 1.12 6.30 -15.16
CA ILE A 442 -0.07 5.99 -15.95
C ILE A 442 0.30 5.24 -17.24
N ASP A 443 1.04 5.88 -18.16
CA ASP A 443 1.30 5.34 -19.50
C ASP A 443 2.68 5.68 -20.08
N GLY A 444 3.49 6.46 -19.39
CA GLY A 444 4.81 6.89 -19.84
C GLY A 444 4.78 7.95 -20.93
N LEU A 445 3.63 8.58 -21.20
CA LEU A 445 3.47 9.57 -22.25
C LEU A 445 3.32 10.99 -21.68
N THR A 446 3.78 11.99 -22.43
CA THR A 446 3.53 13.41 -22.17
C THR A 446 2.09 13.78 -22.55
N ASN A 447 1.67 15.01 -22.27
CA ASN A 447 0.36 15.50 -22.70
C ASN A 447 0.25 15.60 -24.24
N SER A 448 1.36 15.76 -24.95
CA SER A 448 1.42 15.72 -26.42
C SER A 448 1.40 14.29 -26.99
N GLY A 449 1.41 13.27 -26.12
CA GLY A 449 1.44 11.86 -26.55
C GLY A 449 2.83 11.34 -26.90
N GLU A 450 3.89 12.13 -26.70
CA GLU A 450 5.27 11.73 -26.89
C GLU A 450 5.75 10.89 -25.70
N SER A 451 6.69 9.97 -25.95
CA SER A 451 7.31 9.22 -24.86
C SER A 451 8.07 10.14 -23.91
N MET A 452 7.87 9.99 -22.62
CA MET A 452 8.77 10.61 -21.65
C MET A 452 10.16 9.99 -21.73
N GLY A 453 11.18 10.79 -21.44
CA GLY A 453 12.56 10.32 -21.37
C GLY A 453 12.74 9.21 -20.33
N ASP A 454 13.96 8.67 -20.25
CA ASP A 454 14.33 7.57 -19.36
C ASP A 454 13.99 7.88 -17.91
N ASP A 455 13.56 6.85 -17.18
CA ASP A 455 13.37 6.91 -15.74
C ASP A 455 14.70 6.81 -15.02
N ASP A 456 15.01 7.77 -14.14
CA ASP A 456 16.24 7.82 -13.35
C ASP A 456 16.47 6.54 -12.49
N GLU A 457 15.41 5.79 -12.19
CA GLU A 457 15.47 4.52 -11.45
C GLU A 457 15.55 3.28 -12.35
N ALA A 458 15.29 3.41 -13.65
CA ALA A 458 15.38 2.34 -14.63
C ALA A 458 16.82 2.13 -15.13
N GLU A 459 17.09 0.97 -15.75
CA GLU A 459 18.29 0.80 -16.53
C GLU A 459 18.18 1.56 -17.87
N PRO A 460 19.30 2.10 -18.40
CA PRO A 460 19.29 2.74 -19.71
C PRO A 460 18.67 1.84 -20.78
N GLY A 461 17.71 2.38 -21.54
CA GLY A 461 17.02 1.66 -22.61
C GLY A 461 15.68 1.02 -22.18
N THR A 462 15.27 1.12 -20.92
CA THR A 462 13.91 0.74 -20.50
C THR A 462 12.92 1.82 -20.94
N SER A 463 11.90 1.47 -21.72
CA SER A 463 10.93 2.45 -22.20
C SER A 463 10.06 2.99 -21.05
N ALA A 464 9.70 4.28 -21.12
CA ALA A 464 8.81 4.91 -20.16
C ALA A 464 7.44 4.19 -20.08
N ALA A 465 6.95 3.66 -21.20
CA ALA A 465 5.70 2.90 -21.24
C ALA A 465 5.81 1.56 -20.48
N GLU A 466 6.93 0.85 -20.57
CA GLU A 466 7.16 -0.37 -19.78
C GLU A 466 7.28 -0.04 -18.31
N THR A 467 7.99 1.02 -17.95
CA THR A 467 8.10 1.49 -16.59
C THR A 467 6.71 1.80 -15.99
N ALA A 468 5.85 2.51 -16.71
CA ALA A 468 4.49 2.82 -16.28
C ALA A 468 3.64 1.57 -16.06
N LYS A 469 3.73 0.57 -16.96
CA LYS A 469 3.06 -0.73 -16.76
C LYS A 469 3.53 -1.44 -15.49
N ARG A 470 4.85 -1.44 -15.21
CA ARG A 470 5.42 -2.04 -14.00
C ARG A 470 4.97 -1.31 -12.73
N VAL A 471 4.88 0.01 -12.75
CA VAL A 471 4.35 0.81 -11.64
C VAL A 471 2.86 0.51 -11.42
N GLY A 472 2.07 0.39 -12.50
CA GLY A 472 0.68 -0.04 -12.43
C GLY A 472 0.52 -1.45 -11.85
N ALA A 473 1.38 -2.39 -12.26
CA ALA A 473 1.40 -3.75 -11.73
C ALA A 473 1.75 -3.78 -10.24
N TRP A 474 2.78 -3.01 -9.83
CA TRP A 474 3.14 -2.84 -8.42
C TRP A 474 1.98 -2.31 -7.58
N ALA A 475 1.32 -1.25 -8.04
CA ALA A 475 0.19 -0.66 -7.33
C ALA A 475 -0.97 -1.65 -7.17
N SER A 476 -1.32 -2.38 -8.24
CA SER A 476 -2.32 -3.44 -8.23
C SER A 476 -1.95 -4.59 -7.29
N GLN A 477 -0.71 -5.06 -7.37
CA GLN A 477 -0.19 -6.17 -6.57
C GLN A 477 -0.30 -5.91 -5.07
N TRP A 478 0.04 -4.71 -4.65
CA TRP A 478 0.07 -4.33 -3.23
C TRP A 478 -1.21 -3.61 -2.77
N GLY A 479 -2.14 -3.30 -3.68
CA GLY A 479 -3.36 -2.55 -3.39
C GLY A 479 -3.03 -1.13 -2.91
N ILE A 480 -2.16 -0.43 -3.63
CA ILE A 480 -1.70 0.92 -3.30
C ILE A 480 -2.42 1.92 -4.21
N ARG A 481 -3.13 2.87 -3.61
CA ARG A 481 -3.73 3.99 -4.34
C ARG A 481 -2.63 4.93 -4.84
N GLN A 482 -2.48 5.03 -6.16
CA GLN A 482 -1.42 5.84 -6.79
C GLN A 482 -1.69 7.34 -6.70
N PHE A 483 -2.93 7.78 -6.93
CA PHE A 483 -3.30 9.20 -6.99
C PHE A 483 -4.37 9.54 -5.96
N GLN A 484 -4.25 10.72 -5.37
CA GLN A 484 -5.27 11.27 -4.48
C GLN A 484 -5.30 12.80 -4.57
N GLN A 485 -6.47 13.34 -4.81
CA GLN A 485 -6.74 14.76 -4.62
C GLN A 485 -6.86 15.07 -3.12
N ILE A 486 -6.41 16.24 -2.71
CA ILE A 486 -6.47 16.75 -1.34
C ILE A 486 -7.18 18.11 -1.41
N GLY A 487 -8.27 18.28 -0.69
CA GLY A 487 -9.08 19.49 -0.74
C GLY A 487 -9.80 19.72 -2.07
N GLY A 488 -10.50 20.83 -2.18
CA GLY A 488 -11.27 21.23 -3.35
C GLY A 488 -12.57 20.47 -3.51
N VAL A 489 -13.25 20.72 -4.63
CA VAL A 489 -14.53 20.11 -5.00
C VAL A 489 -14.32 18.64 -5.38
N PRO A 490 -15.25 17.73 -5.01
CA PRO A 490 -15.17 16.32 -5.40
C PRO A 490 -15.19 16.13 -6.91
N VAL A 491 -14.25 15.32 -7.44
CA VAL A 491 -14.17 15.05 -8.89
C VAL A 491 -15.39 14.30 -9.41
N THR A 492 -16.08 13.53 -8.57
CA THR A 492 -17.30 12.82 -8.96
C THR A 492 -18.39 13.82 -9.41
N LEU A 493 -18.52 14.95 -8.69
CA LEU A 493 -19.44 16.01 -9.08
C LEU A 493 -19.09 16.60 -10.44
N TYR A 494 -17.80 16.88 -10.69
CA TYR A 494 -17.30 17.34 -11.97
C TYR A 494 -17.61 16.36 -13.12
N ARG A 495 -17.43 15.06 -12.89
CA ARG A 495 -17.72 14.01 -13.88
C ARG A 495 -19.20 13.86 -14.18
N GLU A 496 -20.08 13.97 -13.16
CA GLU A 496 -21.52 13.88 -13.37
C GLU A 496 -22.08 15.10 -14.11
N LEU A 497 -21.57 16.29 -13.84
CA LEU A 497 -21.98 17.51 -14.55
C LEU A 497 -21.62 17.47 -16.04
N ARG A 498 -20.54 16.83 -16.43
CA ARG A 498 -20.18 16.61 -17.85
C ARG A 498 -21.07 15.62 -18.60
N ARG A 499 -22.02 14.98 -17.91
CA ARG A 499 -22.98 14.02 -18.50
C ARG A 499 -24.37 14.63 -18.73
N VAL A 500 -24.58 15.84 -18.25
CA VAL A 500 -25.86 16.51 -18.33
C VAL A 500 -25.81 17.67 -19.31
N HIS A 501 -26.94 17.96 -19.95
CA HIS A 501 -27.14 19.14 -20.76
C HIS A 501 -28.18 20.04 -20.09
N VAL A 502 -27.94 21.33 -20.05
CA VAL A 502 -28.81 22.34 -19.39
C VAL A 502 -29.06 23.46 -20.35
N ASP A 503 -30.34 23.77 -20.55
CA ASP A 503 -30.78 24.80 -21.50
C ASP A 503 -30.88 26.21 -20.87
N ALA A 504 -30.82 26.32 -19.55
CA ALA A 504 -30.99 27.59 -18.83
C ALA A 504 -29.66 28.30 -18.58
N GLU A 505 -29.46 29.47 -19.15
CA GLU A 505 -28.14 30.16 -19.16
C GLU A 505 -27.74 30.81 -17.82
N ASP A 506 -28.67 31.18 -16.94
CA ASP A 506 -28.35 31.92 -15.70
C ASP A 506 -28.29 31.11 -14.43
N SER A 507 -28.48 29.78 -14.48
CA SER A 507 -28.40 28.93 -13.29
C SER A 507 -26.96 28.62 -12.88
N LEU A 508 -26.74 28.34 -11.56
CA LEU A 508 -25.45 27.88 -11.08
C LEU A 508 -25.09 26.52 -11.73
N LEU A 509 -26.09 25.66 -11.92
CA LEU A 509 -25.93 24.36 -12.59
C LEU A 509 -25.40 24.54 -14.01
N TYR A 510 -25.98 25.46 -14.84
CA TYR A 510 -25.51 25.75 -16.18
C TYR A 510 -24.03 26.21 -16.18
N ARG A 511 -23.69 27.17 -15.33
CA ARG A 511 -22.31 27.67 -15.23
C ARG A 511 -21.33 26.59 -14.82
N ALA A 512 -21.74 25.70 -13.90
CA ALA A 512 -20.91 24.59 -13.44
C ALA A 512 -20.74 23.50 -14.54
N VAL A 513 -21.81 23.14 -15.27
CA VAL A 513 -21.74 22.25 -16.44
C VAL A 513 -20.81 22.83 -17.49
N HIS A 514 -20.96 24.08 -17.84
CA HIS A 514 -20.14 24.74 -18.84
C HIS A 514 -18.64 24.77 -18.45
N ALA A 515 -18.34 25.12 -17.20
CA ALA A 515 -16.97 25.08 -16.70
C ALA A 515 -16.36 23.65 -16.72
N ALA A 516 -17.18 22.65 -16.39
CA ALA A 516 -16.78 21.26 -16.44
C ALA A 516 -16.51 20.77 -17.87
N ASP A 517 -17.37 21.10 -18.84
CA ASP A 517 -17.23 20.69 -20.23
C ASP A 517 -16.04 21.35 -20.93
N GLN A 518 -15.73 22.60 -20.58
CA GLN A 518 -14.56 23.30 -21.08
C GLN A 518 -13.26 22.79 -20.46
N GLY A 519 -13.31 21.92 -19.45
CA GLY A 519 -12.13 21.47 -18.72
C GLY A 519 -11.51 22.58 -17.87
N ASP A 520 -12.27 23.59 -17.49
CA ASP A 520 -11.83 24.69 -16.64
C ASP A 520 -12.07 24.36 -15.17
N TRP A 521 -11.14 23.56 -14.60
CA TRP A 521 -11.21 23.14 -13.21
C TRP A 521 -11.10 24.32 -12.24
N GLY A 522 -10.29 25.34 -12.57
CA GLY A 522 -10.13 26.53 -11.75
C GLY A 522 -11.46 27.27 -11.58
N LYS A 523 -12.15 27.55 -12.71
CA LYS A 523 -13.46 28.19 -12.71
C LYS A 523 -14.53 27.31 -12.03
N PHE A 524 -14.50 26.01 -12.27
CA PHE A 524 -15.41 25.07 -11.64
C PHE A 524 -15.30 25.11 -10.09
N VAL A 525 -14.08 25.08 -9.56
CA VAL A 525 -13.84 25.17 -8.11
C VAL A 525 -14.25 26.54 -7.57
N ALA A 526 -13.96 27.63 -8.31
CA ALA A 526 -14.34 28.98 -7.90
C ALA A 526 -15.87 29.17 -7.83
N LEU A 527 -16.60 28.61 -8.79
CA LEU A 527 -18.06 28.65 -8.80
C LEU A 527 -18.69 27.95 -7.60
N LEU A 528 -18.14 26.82 -7.20
CA LEU A 528 -18.71 25.99 -6.14
C LEU A 528 -18.12 26.28 -4.76
N GLY A 529 -16.88 26.73 -4.71
CA GLY A 529 -16.17 27.03 -3.47
C GLY A 529 -16.40 28.42 -2.90
N GLY A 530 -17.01 29.33 -3.67
CA GLY A 530 -17.21 30.71 -3.26
C GLY A 530 -15.92 31.39 -2.84
N GLU A 531 -15.93 32.13 -1.73
CA GLU A 531 -14.76 32.84 -1.20
C GLU A 531 -13.67 31.88 -0.68
N ASP A 532 -14.05 30.68 -0.25
CA ASP A 532 -13.12 29.66 0.26
C ASP A 532 -12.42 28.83 -0.84
N TYR A 533 -12.91 28.91 -2.07
CA TYR A 533 -12.31 28.25 -3.24
C TYR A 533 -11.95 26.78 -2.97
N ALA A 534 -10.67 26.44 -3.17
CA ALA A 534 -10.15 25.07 -2.98
C ALA A 534 -10.14 24.59 -1.52
N PHE A 535 -10.43 25.45 -0.56
CA PHE A 535 -10.53 25.07 0.86
C PHE A 535 -11.96 24.74 1.29
N VAL A 536 -12.94 24.82 0.37
CA VAL A 536 -14.34 24.52 0.67
C VAL A 536 -14.50 23.11 1.26
N LYS A 537 -15.34 22.98 2.25
CA LYS A 537 -15.75 21.67 2.77
C LYS A 537 -16.89 21.12 1.92
N ARG A 538 -16.93 19.79 1.78
CA ARG A 538 -17.98 19.13 1.01
C ARG A 538 -19.40 19.47 1.49
N ALA A 539 -19.59 19.64 2.79
CA ALA A 539 -20.87 20.00 3.39
C ALA A 539 -21.34 21.41 3.01
N ASP A 540 -20.42 22.31 2.65
CA ASP A 540 -20.70 23.72 2.36
C ASP A 540 -20.83 23.98 0.84
N LEU A 541 -20.74 22.92 0.02
CA LEU A 541 -20.93 23.03 -1.44
C LEU A 541 -22.38 23.31 -1.79
N PRO A 542 -22.65 24.21 -2.74
CA PRO A 542 -24.02 24.49 -3.21
C PRO A 542 -24.61 23.36 -4.05
N LEU A 543 -23.77 22.50 -4.62
CA LEU A 543 -24.16 21.33 -5.40
C LEU A 543 -23.75 20.04 -4.71
N ALA A 544 -24.63 19.04 -4.74
CA ALA A 544 -24.37 17.71 -4.21
C ALA A 544 -24.74 16.62 -5.23
N LEU A 545 -24.22 15.40 -5.02
CA LEU A 545 -24.64 14.24 -5.80
C LEU A 545 -26.06 13.85 -5.41
N TYR A 546 -26.97 13.80 -6.38
CA TYR A 546 -28.31 13.26 -6.20
C TYR A 546 -28.25 11.74 -6.21
N LYS A 547 -28.64 11.14 -5.10
CA LYS A 547 -28.65 9.69 -4.92
C LYS A 547 -30.05 9.25 -4.54
N GLU A 548 -30.52 8.19 -5.19
CA GLU A 548 -31.77 7.54 -4.90
C GLU A 548 -31.52 6.45 -3.86
N GLU A 549 -32.17 6.54 -2.74
CA GLU A 549 -32.10 5.53 -1.68
C GLU A 549 -32.86 4.27 -2.12
N THR A 550 -32.44 3.13 -1.67
CA THR A 550 -33.06 1.85 -1.94
C THR A 550 -33.21 1.05 -0.65
N ASP A 551 -34.38 0.48 -0.45
CA ASP A 551 -34.65 -0.42 0.69
C ASP A 551 -34.07 -1.82 0.46
N GLU A 552 -33.39 -2.05 -0.67
CA GLU A 552 -32.82 -3.35 -0.99
C GLU A 552 -31.56 -3.63 -0.17
N ARG A 553 -31.43 -4.87 0.28
CA ARG A 553 -30.22 -5.36 0.93
C ARG A 553 -29.37 -6.15 -0.05
N ASN A 554 -28.05 -6.06 0.13
CA ASN A 554 -27.11 -6.86 -0.63
C ASN A 554 -27.11 -8.33 -0.14
N GLN A 555 -26.40 -9.21 -0.84
CA GLN A 555 -26.30 -10.63 -0.49
C GLN A 555 -25.74 -10.92 0.92
N TYR A 556 -25.17 -9.90 1.58
CA TYR A 556 -24.62 -9.99 2.95
C TYR A 556 -25.56 -9.43 4.01
N GLY A 557 -26.78 -9.01 3.63
CA GLY A 557 -27.75 -8.43 4.54
C GLY A 557 -27.50 -6.97 4.91
N GLU A 558 -26.54 -6.29 4.24
CA GLU A 558 -26.30 -4.88 4.40
C GLU A 558 -27.20 -4.07 3.44
N GLU A 559 -27.60 -2.86 3.81
CA GLU A 559 -28.27 -1.93 2.90
C GLU A 559 -27.42 -1.66 1.68
N LYS A 560 -28.02 -1.72 0.50
CA LYS A 560 -27.32 -1.32 -0.72
C LYS A 560 -27.04 0.17 -0.66
N ALA A 561 -25.87 0.56 -1.14
CA ALA A 561 -25.54 1.96 -1.28
C ALA A 561 -26.56 2.66 -2.19
N ALA A 562 -26.97 3.88 -1.82
CA ALA A 562 -27.86 4.69 -2.62
C ALA A 562 -27.33 4.85 -4.06
N ILE A 563 -28.21 4.70 -5.04
CA ILE A 563 -27.86 4.72 -6.47
C ILE A 563 -27.64 6.16 -6.91
N LEU A 564 -26.46 6.46 -7.47
CA LEU A 564 -26.16 7.76 -8.03
C LEU A 564 -27.01 7.99 -9.29
N ARG A 565 -27.84 9.04 -9.28
CA ARG A 565 -28.74 9.40 -10.39
C ARG A 565 -28.34 10.73 -11.06
N GLY A 566 -27.70 11.65 -10.34
CA GLY A 566 -27.38 12.95 -10.90
C GLY A 566 -26.78 13.92 -9.91
N VAL A 567 -27.10 15.19 -10.10
CA VAL A 567 -26.64 16.32 -9.29
C VAL A 567 -27.84 17.14 -8.83
N VAL A 568 -27.81 17.65 -7.61
CA VAL A 568 -28.83 18.50 -7.01
C VAL A 568 -28.21 19.83 -6.54
N GLU A 569 -28.88 20.91 -6.78
CA GLU A 569 -28.59 22.23 -6.19
C GLU A 569 -29.29 22.34 -4.86
N LEU A 570 -28.52 22.53 -3.78
CA LEU A 570 -29.05 22.44 -2.41
C LEU A 570 -29.92 23.63 -2.01
N GLU A 571 -29.70 24.80 -2.64
CA GLU A 571 -30.47 26.02 -2.33
C GLU A 571 -31.86 26.01 -2.99
N THR A 572 -31.96 25.64 -4.25
CA THR A 572 -33.20 25.63 -5.02
C THR A 572 -33.93 24.29 -4.94
N GLY A 573 -33.23 23.20 -4.62
CA GLY A 573 -33.75 21.84 -4.71
C GLY A 573 -33.88 21.32 -6.14
N GLU A 574 -33.45 22.09 -7.15
CA GLU A 574 -33.41 21.63 -8.54
C GLU A 574 -32.38 20.51 -8.71
N TYR A 575 -32.74 19.50 -9.50
CA TYR A 575 -31.85 18.37 -9.76
C TYR A 575 -31.79 18.01 -11.24
N LEU A 576 -30.62 17.55 -11.65
CA LEU A 576 -30.34 17.04 -12.99
C LEU A 576 -30.05 15.58 -12.96
N ILE A 577 -30.78 14.78 -13.73
CA ILE A 577 -30.54 13.34 -13.86
C ILE A 577 -29.49 13.13 -14.95
N SER A 578 -28.33 12.64 -14.53
CA SER A 578 -27.22 12.28 -15.43
C SER A 578 -27.27 10.81 -15.85
N ARG A 579 -27.95 9.95 -15.05
CA ARG A 579 -28.03 8.51 -15.26
C ARG A 579 -29.47 8.07 -15.38
N LYS A 580 -30.03 8.28 -16.56
CA LYS A 580 -31.44 7.99 -16.86
C LYS A 580 -31.71 6.53 -17.18
N LYS A 581 -30.73 5.82 -17.77
CA LYS A 581 -30.87 4.46 -18.29
C LYS A 581 -30.25 3.44 -17.35
N GLU A 582 -30.87 2.30 -17.21
CA GLU A 582 -30.32 1.15 -16.54
C GLU A 582 -29.73 0.19 -17.57
N TRP A 583 -28.52 -0.31 -17.28
CA TRP A 583 -27.76 -1.16 -18.18
C TRP A 583 -27.56 -2.53 -17.55
N VAL A 584 -27.74 -3.57 -18.32
CA VAL A 584 -27.43 -4.95 -17.94
C VAL A 584 -26.30 -5.48 -18.80
N LEU A 585 -25.46 -6.31 -18.21
CA LEU A 585 -24.34 -6.94 -18.90
C LEU A 585 -24.77 -8.24 -19.55
N LYS A 586 -24.51 -8.39 -20.85
CA LYS A 586 -24.67 -9.62 -21.61
C LYS A 586 -23.30 -10.11 -22.07
N TYR A 587 -23.06 -11.42 -21.92
CA TYR A 587 -21.83 -12.03 -22.36
C TYR A 587 -22.15 -13.17 -23.36
N GLY A 588 -21.47 -13.15 -24.52
CA GLY A 588 -21.63 -14.20 -25.56
C GLY A 588 -23.05 -14.34 -26.11
N GLY A 589 -23.28 -14.44 -27.38
CA GLY A 589 -24.57 -14.43 -28.10
C GLY A 589 -25.66 -15.48 -27.69
N SER A 590 -25.59 -16.10 -26.53
CA SER A 590 -26.62 -16.96 -25.96
C SER A 590 -27.51 -16.19 -24.99
N ALA A 591 -28.79 -16.58 -24.86
CA ALA A 591 -29.75 -16.00 -23.91
C ALA A 591 -29.41 -16.29 -22.44
N ALA A 592 -28.17 -16.04 -22.06
CA ALA A 592 -27.65 -16.23 -20.71
C ALA A 592 -28.15 -15.13 -19.79
N ALA A 593 -28.25 -15.44 -18.51
CA ALA A 593 -28.86 -14.62 -17.47
C ALA A 593 -28.31 -13.20 -17.44
N TRP A 594 -29.21 -12.22 -17.53
CA TRP A 594 -28.94 -10.81 -17.42
C TRP A 594 -28.49 -10.41 -16.00
N THR A 595 -27.41 -9.64 -15.88
CA THR A 595 -27.00 -9.05 -14.61
C THR A 595 -26.90 -7.54 -14.71
N ARG A 596 -27.39 -6.81 -13.72
CA ARG A 596 -27.26 -5.35 -13.66
C ARG A 596 -25.77 -4.99 -13.53
N VAL A 597 -25.31 -4.01 -14.29
CA VAL A 597 -23.90 -3.57 -14.39
C VAL A 597 -23.25 -3.24 -13.01
N ASN A 598 -24.06 -2.94 -12.01
CA ASN A 598 -23.58 -2.67 -10.64
C ASN A 598 -23.46 -3.92 -9.75
N ASN A 599 -23.80 -5.11 -10.26
CA ASN A 599 -23.69 -6.36 -9.51
C ASN A 599 -22.95 -7.39 -10.37
N CYS A 600 -21.68 -7.58 -10.16
CA CYS A 600 -20.92 -8.71 -10.69
C CYS A 600 -21.53 -10.00 -10.18
N THR A 601 -22.42 -10.66 -10.97
CA THR A 601 -22.78 -12.03 -10.62
C THR A 601 -23.44 -12.84 -11.72
N LYS A 602 -22.94 -14.04 -11.85
CA LYS A 602 -23.45 -15.27 -12.49
C LYS A 602 -23.41 -15.30 -14.03
N ILE A 603 -22.25 -15.61 -14.50
CA ILE A 603 -22.09 -16.44 -15.70
C ILE A 603 -22.00 -17.90 -15.21
N SER A 604 -22.83 -18.82 -15.70
CA SER A 604 -22.75 -20.22 -15.31
C SER A 604 -21.60 -20.92 -16.05
N GLU A 605 -21.07 -22.01 -15.49
CA GLU A 605 -20.04 -22.82 -16.16
C GLU A 605 -20.51 -23.34 -17.54
N ALA A 606 -21.81 -23.55 -17.72
CA ALA A 606 -22.40 -23.96 -19.00
C ALA A 606 -22.32 -22.85 -20.08
N ASP A 607 -22.39 -21.58 -19.67
CA ASP A 607 -22.25 -20.42 -20.56
C ASP A 607 -20.81 -20.20 -21.03
N LEU A 608 -19.84 -20.54 -20.18
CA LEU A 608 -18.43 -20.52 -20.52
C LEU A 608 -18.02 -21.60 -21.50
N ALA A 609 -18.61 -22.80 -21.37
CA ALA A 609 -18.38 -23.89 -22.30
C ALA A 609 -18.98 -23.62 -23.70
N ALA A 610 -20.13 -22.92 -23.76
CA ALA A 610 -20.77 -22.55 -25.03
C ALA A 610 -19.98 -21.47 -25.81
N VAL A 611 -19.19 -20.64 -25.12
CA VAL A 611 -18.33 -19.60 -25.73
C VAL A 611 -17.12 -20.22 -26.42
N SER A 612 -16.60 -21.33 -25.88
CA SER A 612 -15.46 -22.06 -26.45
C SER A 612 -15.70 -22.51 -27.90
N ASP A 613 -16.96 -22.84 -28.27
CA ASP A 613 -17.30 -23.38 -29.56
C ASP A 613 -17.58 -22.34 -30.68
N THR A 614 -17.63 -21.04 -30.33
CA THR A 614 -18.10 -20.02 -31.30
C THR A 614 -17.01 -19.00 -31.71
N ILE A 615 -15.78 -19.16 -31.25
CA ILE A 615 -14.72 -18.15 -31.49
C ILE A 615 -14.00 -18.44 -32.80
N THR A 616 -14.37 -17.77 -33.87
CA THR A 616 -13.61 -17.70 -35.12
C THR A 616 -12.73 -16.46 -35.13
N TYR A 617 -11.42 -16.64 -34.92
CA TYR A 617 -10.44 -15.56 -34.92
C TYR A 617 -10.07 -15.15 -36.35
N LYS A 618 -9.98 -13.80 -36.57
CA LYS A 618 -9.40 -13.20 -37.79
C LYS A 618 -8.03 -12.53 -37.54
N ILE A 619 -7.25 -13.05 -36.59
CA ILE A 619 -5.88 -12.56 -36.34
C ILE A 619 -4.95 -13.78 -36.46
N PRO A 620 -3.78 -13.66 -37.11
CA PRO A 620 -2.79 -14.73 -37.15
C PRO A 620 -2.17 -14.87 -35.74
N ALA A 621 -2.77 -15.72 -34.94
CA ALA A 621 -2.25 -16.12 -33.62
C ALA A 621 -1.58 -17.49 -33.78
N THR A 622 -0.51 -17.72 -33.03
CA THR A 622 0.10 -19.05 -32.96
C THR A 622 -0.84 -20.03 -32.24
N PRO A 623 -0.75 -21.34 -32.50
CA PRO A 623 -1.56 -22.32 -31.77
C PRO A 623 -1.44 -22.22 -30.24
N GLU A 624 -0.25 -21.84 -29.72
CA GLU A 624 0.02 -21.65 -28.32
C GLU A 624 -0.68 -20.38 -27.75
N GLU A 625 -0.80 -19.31 -28.54
CA GLU A 625 -1.55 -18.12 -28.16
C GLU A 625 -3.06 -18.37 -28.15
N ILE A 626 -3.55 -19.23 -29.06
CA ILE A 626 -4.95 -19.64 -29.11
C ILE A 626 -5.28 -20.49 -27.88
N GLU A 627 -4.45 -21.49 -27.56
CA GLU A 627 -4.61 -22.34 -26.38
C GLU A 627 -4.54 -21.55 -25.07
N GLN A 628 -3.61 -20.59 -24.96
CA GLN A 628 -3.52 -19.66 -23.84
C GLN A 628 -4.75 -18.76 -23.73
N THR A 629 -5.35 -18.36 -24.83
CA THR A 629 -6.54 -17.50 -24.85
C THR A 629 -7.81 -18.28 -24.51
N LEU A 630 -7.92 -19.54 -24.93
CA LEU A 630 -9.04 -20.44 -24.59
C LEU A 630 -9.01 -20.79 -23.08
N ALA A 631 -7.85 -21.17 -22.56
CA ALA A 631 -7.65 -21.35 -21.11
C ALA A 631 -7.96 -20.06 -20.31
N ALA A 632 -7.80 -18.90 -20.95
CA ALA A 632 -8.15 -17.61 -20.39
C ALA A 632 -9.65 -17.38 -20.25
N CYS A 633 -10.46 -17.94 -21.14
CA CYS A 633 -11.92 -17.76 -21.11
C CYS A 633 -12.59 -18.60 -20.00
N GLU A 634 -12.01 -19.74 -19.63
CA GLU A 634 -12.53 -20.59 -18.55
C GLU A 634 -12.39 -19.99 -17.13
N GLU A 635 -11.51 -18.98 -16.96
CA GLU A 635 -11.24 -18.33 -15.67
C GLU A 635 -11.88 -16.93 -15.50
N ILE A 636 -12.83 -16.55 -16.36
CA ILE A 636 -13.41 -15.17 -16.37
C ILE A 636 -14.23 -14.86 -15.11
N ASP A 637 -14.80 -15.88 -14.45
CA ASP A 637 -15.50 -15.73 -13.17
C ASP A 637 -14.58 -15.21 -12.02
N ASP A 638 -13.26 -15.23 -12.25
CA ASP A 638 -12.24 -14.90 -11.27
C ASP A 638 -11.47 -13.62 -11.53
N LEU A 639 -11.91 -12.85 -12.49
CA LEU A 639 -11.37 -11.50 -12.53
C LEU A 639 -11.61 -10.88 -11.15
N PRO A 640 -10.56 -10.65 -10.34
CA PRO A 640 -10.74 -9.85 -9.15
C PRO A 640 -11.47 -8.63 -9.64
N ASN A 641 -12.43 -8.16 -8.84
CA ASN A 641 -13.03 -6.85 -9.05
C ASN A 641 -11.86 -5.90 -9.29
N TRP A 642 -11.44 -5.89 -10.56
CA TRP A 642 -10.34 -5.05 -11.00
C TRP A 642 -10.88 -3.72 -10.68
N ASP A 643 -10.39 -3.25 -9.62
CA ASP A 643 -10.50 -1.87 -9.41
C ASP A 643 -10.78 -1.21 -10.76
N ILE A 644 -12.03 -1.37 -11.16
CA ILE A 644 -12.66 -0.23 -11.68
C ILE A 644 -12.17 0.79 -10.72
N LEU A 645 -10.98 1.25 -11.01
CA LEU A 645 -10.15 2.18 -10.28
C LEU A 645 -10.66 2.34 -8.84
N PRO A 646 -9.89 2.24 -7.78
CA PRO A 646 -10.36 2.76 -6.52
C PRO A 646 -10.85 4.13 -6.89
N ASP A 647 -12.13 4.14 -7.17
CA ASP A 647 -12.82 5.32 -7.59
C ASP A 647 -12.55 6.29 -6.46
N GLU A 648 -12.23 7.52 -6.80
CA GLU A 648 -12.14 8.59 -5.82
C GLU A 648 -13.45 8.73 -5.02
N SER A 649 -14.52 7.99 -5.38
CA SER A 649 -15.74 7.79 -4.59
C SER A 649 -15.51 7.11 -3.24
N TRP A 650 -14.36 6.49 -3.02
CA TRP A 650 -13.87 6.11 -1.70
C TRP A 650 -13.22 7.31 -0.98
N ASP A 651 -13.65 8.52 -1.26
CA ASP A 651 -13.51 9.64 -0.34
C ASP A 651 -14.39 9.33 0.88
N PHE A 652 -13.91 8.38 1.68
CA PHE A 652 -14.36 8.25 3.04
C PHE A 652 -14.09 9.58 3.72
N ASP A 653 -15.17 10.20 4.16
CA ASP A 653 -15.17 11.32 5.10
C ASP A 653 -14.34 10.95 6.34
N LEU A 654 -13.03 11.05 6.26
CA LEU A 654 -12.13 11.13 7.41
C LEU A 654 -12.21 12.52 8.08
N TYR A 655 -13.19 13.33 7.70
CA TYR A 655 -13.41 14.68 8.24
C TYR A 655 -14.41 14.73 9.40
N GLY A 656 -14.97 13.60 9.82
CA GLY A 656 -15.94 13.52 10.93
C GLY A 656 -15.31 13.26 12.29
N PHE A 657 -14.15 13.86 12.62
CA PHE A 657 -13.67 13.94 13.98
C PHE A 657 -13.59 15.40 14.40
N ASP A 658 -14.69 15.95 14.81
CA ASP A 658 -14.70 17.10 15.70
C ASP A 658 -14.10 16.66 17.04
N GLY A 659 -12.88 17.15 17.28
CA GLY A 659 -12.17 16.89 18.50
C GLY A 659 -12.81 17.65 19.64
N GLU A 660 -13.70 17.01 20.38
CA GLU A 660 -13.97 17.39 21.75
C GLU A 660 -12.98 16.70 22.69
N GLU A 661 -12.51 17.51 23.64
CA GLU A 661 -11.55 17.18 24.67
C GLU A 661 -11.84 15.83 25.33
N GLN A 662 -10.93 14.88 25.20
CA GLN A 662 -10.89 13.78 26.15
C GLN A 662 -9.87 14.08 27.24
N GLY A 663 -10.43 14.39 28.40
CA GLY A 663 -9.72 14.49 29.66
C GLY A 663 -8.96 13.20 29.96
N LYS A 664 -7.93 13.37 30.78
CA LYS A 664 -7.05 12.34 31.35
C LYS A 664 -7.86 11.14 31.85
N GLY A 665 -8.02 10.12 31.01
CA GLY A 665 -8.68 8.86 31.33
C GLY A 665 -7.67 7.74 31.46
N ARG A 666 -7.76 6.95 32.52
CA ARG A 666 -7.07 5.66 32.72
C ARG A 666 -7.21 4.79 31.47
N LEU A 667 -6.12 4.17 31.05
CA LEU A 667 -6.11 3.16 29.99
C LEU A 667 -7.18 2.10 30.28
N LYS A 668 -8.10 1.90 29.35
CA LYS A 668 -9.13 0.88 29.45
C LYS A 668 -8.49 -0.51 29.46
N LYS A 669 -9.07 -1.46 30.17
CA LYS A 669 -8.58 -2.86 30.29
C LYS A 669 -8.27 -3.51 28.94
N ALA A 670 -9.04 -3.16 27.89
CA ALA A 670 -8.80 -3.59 26.51
C ALA A 670 -7.48 -3.07 25.89
N ASP A 671 -6.99 -1.92 26.32
CA ASP A 671 -5.73 -1.36 25.85
C ASP A 671 -4.55 -1.93 26.64
N GLN A 672 -4.77 -2.31 27.88
CA GLN A 672 -3.83 -3.09 28.71
C GLN A 672 -3.62 -4.50 28.12
N ASP A 673 -4.71 -5.19 27.76
CA ASP A 673 -4.63 -6.51 27.11
C ASP A 673 -3.91 -6.47 25.75
N LYS A 674 -4.05 -5.37 25.00
CA LYS A 674 -3.29 -5.14 23.74
C LYS A 674 -1.80 -4.95 24.00
N ILE A 675 -1.43 -4.22 25.04
CA ILE A 675 -0.02 -3.99 25.42
C ILE A 675 0.61 -5.32 25.87
N ILE A 676 -0.11 -6.13 26.64
CA ILE A 676 0.33 -7.45 27.07
C ILE A 676 0.44 -8.42 25.90
N ALA A 677 -0.51 -8.41 24.97
CA ALA A 677 -0.47 -9.22 23.75
C ALA A 677 0.72 -8.84 22.87
N ALA A 678 0.94 -7.55 22.65
CA ALA A 678 2.07 -7.05 21.89
C ALA A 678 3.44 -7.37 22.53
N ALA A 679 3.51 -7.34 23.87
CA ALA A 679 4.72 -7.73 24.61
C ALA A 679 5.02 -9.23 24.49
N ARG A 680 3.99 -10.09 24.52
CA ARG A 680 4.13 -11.53 24.28
C ARG A 680 4.56 -11.83 22.86
N GLU A 681 3.94 -11.21 21.89
CA GLU A 681 4.29 -11.35 20.46
C GLU A 681 5.74 -10.90 20.18
N ALA A 682 6.19 -9.83 20.81
CA ALA A 682 7.58 -9.36 20.73
C ALA A 682 8.58 -10.34 21.37
N ALA A 683 8.22 -10.98 22.48
CA ALA A 683 9.04 -12.00 23.15
C ALA A 683 9.13 -13.28 22.32
N ASP A 684 8.02 -13.74 21.74
CA ASP A 684 7.96 -14.90 20.85
C ASP A 684 8.75 -14.66 19.56
N ALA A 685 8.66 -13.45 18.98
CA ALA A 685 9.45 -13.06 17.82
C ALA A 685 10.95 -13.01 18.11
N ALA A 686 11.36 -12.57 19.31
CA ALA A 686 12.75 -12.54 19.72
C ALA A 686 13.30 -13.97 19.93
N HIS A 687 12.50 -14.86 20.52
CA HIS A 687 12.84 -16.28 20.69
C HIS A 687 12.98 -16.99 19.35
N GLN A 688 12.04 -16.78 18.42
CA GLN A 688 12.08 -17.34 17.07
C GLN A 688 13.33 -16.86 16.30
N LYS A 689 13.65 -15.57 16.42
CA LYS A 689 14.83 -14.98 15.78
C LYS A 689 16.15 -15.60 16.30
N SER A 690 16.21 -15.94 17.58
CA SER A 690 17.37 -16.64 18.19
C SER A 690 17.51 -18.08 17.69
N LEU A 691 16.40 -18.83 17.61
CA LEU A 691 16.32 -20.19 17.06
C LEU A 691 16.77 -20.22 15.59
N ASP A 692 16.38 -19.22 14.83
CA ASP A 692 16.72 -19.10 13.42
C ASP A 692 18.20 -18.81 13.17
N ILE A 693 18.82 -17.98 14.02
CA ILE A 693 20.27 -17.76 13.98
C ILE A 693 21.03 -19.04 14.30
N TRP A 694 20.53 -19.85 15.24
CA TRP A 694 21.15 -21.14 15.59
C TRP A 694 21.02 -22.14 14.43
N LYS A 695 19.84 -22.30 13.84
CA LYS A 695 19.62 -23.16 12.67
C LYS A 695 20.47 -22.74 11.48
N PHE A 696 20.60 -21.44 11.22
CA PHE A 696 21.46 -20.90 10.17
C PHE A 696 22.94 -21.26 10.41
N LYS A 697 23.42 -21.10 11.65
CA LYS A 697 24.81 -21.48 12.03
C LYS A 697 25.05 -22.96 11.89
N ASP A 698 24.09 -23.82 12.25
CA ASP A 698 24.18 -25.26 12.10
C ASP A 698 24.15 -25.68 10.62
N TYR A 699 23.26 -25.07 9.83
CA TYR A 699 23.21 -25.27 8.39
C TYR A 699 24.51 -24.84 7.69
N MET A 700 25.08 -23.71 8.04
CA MET A 700 26.36 -23.24 7.48
C MET A 700 27.52 -24.18 7.89
N ARG A 701 27.52 -24.73 9.10
CA ARG A 701 28.50 -25.76 9.52
C ARG A 701 28.38 -27.02 8.68
N ARG A 702 27.18 -27.47 8.33
CA ARG A 702 26.97 -28.64 7.47
C ARG A 702 27.44 -28.38 6.05
N LEU A 703 27.22 -27.16 5.52
CA LEU A 703 27.71 -26.74 4.21
C LEU A 703 29.27 -26.70 4.17
N ASP A 704 29.91 -26.20 5.22
CA ASP A 704 31.38 -26.15 5.32
C ASP A 704 31.97 -27.55 5.38
N GLY A 705 31.26 -28.49 6.04
CA GLY A 705 31.66 -29.89 6.06
C GLY A 705 31.57 -30.63 4.72
N LEU A 706 30.73 -30.13 3.80
CA LEU A 706 30.56 -30.67 2.44
C LEU A 706 31.51 -30.01 1.41
N ARG A 707 32.05 -28.84 1.71
CA ARG A 707 33.05 -28.16 0.87
C ARG A 707 34.43 -28.63 1.31
N MET A 708 35.00 -29.57 0.58
CA MET A 708 36.41 -29.97 0.70
C MET A 708 37.32 -28.81 0.26
N VAL A 709 37.38 -27.75 1.05
CA VAL A 709 38.43 -26.74 0.94
C VAL A 709 39.53 -27.15 1.91
N LYS A 710 40.74 -27.49 1.39
CA LYS A 710 41.92 -27.67 2.22
C LYS A 710 42.05 -26.48 3.18
N PRO A 711 42.16 -26.70 4.49
CA PRO A 711 42.37 -25.61 5.42
C PRO A 711 43.70 -24.91 5.07
N LEU A 712 43.65 -23.60 4.93
CA LEU A 712 44.85 -22.78 4.92
C LEU A 712 45.55 -22.96 6.26
N THR A 713 46.74 -23.52 6.21
CA THR A 713 47.58 -23.72 7.39
C THR A 713 47.96 -22.37 7.98
N ASP A 714 48.05 -22.35 9.35
CA ASP A 714 48.25 -21.15 10.20
C ASP A 714 49.57 -20.37 9.97
N ASP A 715 50.36 -20.73 8.97
CA ASP A 715 51.72 -20.24 8.75
C ASP A 715 51.88 -19.14 7.68
N THR A 716 50.79 -18.59 7.16
CA THR A 716 50.88 -17.44 6.24
C THR A 716 51.03 -16.11 7.00
N PRO A 717 52.02 -15.28 6.66
CA PRO A 717 52.33 -14.03 7.39
C PRO A 717 51.17 -13.00 7.48
N VAL A 718 50.19 -13.08 6.59
CA VAL A 718 49.03 -12.15 6.54
C VAL A 718 48.05 -12.44 7.68
N ILE A 719 47.96 -13.63 8.20
CA ILE A 719 46.99 -14.00 9.26
C ILE A 719 47.48 -13.52 10.63
N LYS A 720 48.78 -13.44 10.86
CA LYS A 720 49.34 -12.96 12.15
C LYS A 720 49.12 -11.46 12.40
N GLN A 721 49.02 -10.65 11.37
CA GLN A 721 48.79 -9.19 11.48
C GLN A 721 47.32 -8.85 11.74
N GLN A 722 46.38 -9.63 11.21
CA GLN A 722 44.93 -9.42 11.45
C GLN A 722 44.44 -9.90 12.82
N ARG A 723 45.11 -10.86 13.44
CA ARG A 723 44.76 -11.34 14.82
C ARG A 723 45.13 -10.32 15.91
N ARG A 724 46.08 -9.41 15.71
CA ARG A 724 46.47 -8.41 16.71
C ARG A 724 45.56 -7.18 16.82
N GLN A 725 44.64 -6.95 15.86
CA GLN A 725 43.78 -5.76 15.86
C GLN A 725 42.31 -6.02 16.28
N ARG A 726 41.92 -7.21 16.68
CA ARG A 726 40.53 -7.57 17.06
C ARG A 726 40.40 -8.20 18.43
N TYR A 727 40.90 -7.53 19.48
CA TYR A 727 40.48 -7.86 20.83
C TYR A 727 39.59 -6.73 21.37
N GLN A 728 38.30 -6.78 21.04
CA GLN A 728 37.24 -6.12 21.80
C GLN A 728 36.49 -7.19 22.59
N PRO A 729 36.12 -6.95 23.86
CA PRO A 729 35.40 -7.94 24.66
C PRO A 729 34.08 -8.26 23.97
N ARG A 730 33.82 -9.55 23.85
CA ARG A 730 32.58 -10.07 23.26
C ARG A 730 31.39 -9.55 24.08
N PRO A 731 30.32 -9.05 23.45
CA PRO A 731 29.07 -8.80 24.16
C PRO A 731 28.61 -10.14 24.77
N ARG A 732 28.11 -10.06 26.02
CA ARG A 732 27.58 -11.21 26.77
C ARG A 732 26.55 -11.93 25.90
N VAL A 733 26.84 -13.18 25.55
CA VAL A 733 25.89 -14.05 24.85
C VAL A 733 24.82 -14.43 25.87
N TRP A 734 23.63 -13.93 25.70
CA TRP A 734 22.48 -14.29 26.52
C TRP A 734 22.11 -15.75 26.22
N THR A 735 21.98 -16.56 27.26
CA THR A 735 21.41 -17.91 27.12
C THR A 735 19.88 -17.82 27.00
N VAL A 736 19.26 -18.90 26.55
CA VAL A 736 17.79 -18.99 26.49
C VAL A 736 17.19 -18.76 27.87
N ASP A 737 17.85 -19.27 28.93
CA ASP A 737 17.42 -19.09 30.30
C ASP A 737 17.53 -17.63 30.78
N ASP A 738 18.58 -16.89 30.35
CA ASP A 738 18.72 -15.45 30.64
C ASP A 738 17.59 -14.62 29.98
N VAL A 739 17.16 -15.02 28.79
CA VAL A 739 16.06 -14.34 28.08
C VAL A 739 14.71 -14.66 28.69
N LEU A 740 14.50 -15.91 29.09
CA LEU A 740 13.27 -16.34 29.78
C LEU A 740 13.16 -15.72 31.17
N ALA A 741 14.24 -15.70 31.95
CA ALA A 741 14.29 -15.06 33.26
C ALA A 741 14.00 -13.55 33.16
N ARG A 742 14.55 -12.88 32.14
CA ARG A 742 14.30 -11.46 31.91
C ARG A 742 12.87 -11.18 31.45
N GLY A 743 12.30 -12.08 30.65
CA GLY A 743 10.89 -12.03 30.24
C GLY A 743 9.96 -12.18 31.41
N GLN A 744 10.23 -13.12 32.33
CA GLN A 744 9.47 -13.31 33.57
C GLN A 744 9.61 -12.13 34.53
N GLU A 745 10.81 -11.55 34.69
CA GLU A 745 11.06 -10.36 35.47
C GLU A 745 10.29 -9.14 34.94
N LEU A 746 10.19 -8.99 33.61
CA LEU A 746 9.42 -7.92 32.97
C LEU A 746 7.89 -8.11 33.18
N LEU A 747 7.42 -9.35 33.08
CA LEU A 747 6.01 -9.68 33.30
C LEU A 747 5.62 -9.50 34.79
N ALA A 748 6.50 -9.82 35.72
CA ALA A 748 6.29 -9.56 37.14
C ALA A 748 6.22 -8.05 37.45
N LYS A 749 7.11 -7.25 36.86
CA LYS A 749 7.08 -5.78 37.01
C LYS A 749 5.84 -5.14 36.37
N ILE A 750 5.35 -5.68 35.27
CA ILE A 750 4.10 -5.23 34.66
C ILE A 750 2.91 -5.63 35.56
N GLY A 751 2.94 -6.80 36.17
CA GLY A 751 1.94 -7.23 37.15
C GLY A 751 1.89 -6.33 38.39
N GLU A 752 3.05 -6.00 38.96
CA GLU A 752 3.18 -5.09 40.10
C GLU A 752 2.74 -3.64 39.78
N GLU A 753 2.95 -3.19 38.55
CA GLU A 753 2.47 -1.86 38.10
C GLU A 753 0.95 -1.88 37.82
N LEU A 754 0.39 -3.00 37.42
CA LEU A 754 -1.06 -3.17 37.23
C LEU A 754 -1.80 -3.26 38.56
N GLU A 755 -1.26 -3.96 39.58
CA GLU A 755 -1.82 -4.00 40.96
C GLU A 755 -1.77 -2.65 41.67
N LYS A 756 -0.90 -1.72 41.28
CA LYS A 756 -0.89 -0.34 41.82
C LYS A 756 -1.90 0.58 41.14
N LEU A 757 -2.57 0.11 40.10
CA LEU A 757 -3.57 0.86 39.33
C LEU A 757 -5.02 0.46 39.62
N ASP A 758 -5.23 -0.63 40.41
CA ASP A 758 -6.48 -0.96 41.12
C ASP A 758 -6.45 -0.31 42.51
#